data_973bb2fad464cbb3e5b4212b2ed26eb8
#
_entry.id   973bb2fad464cbb3e5b4212b2ed26eb8
#
_cell.length_a   1.000
_cell.length_b   1.000
_cell.length_c   1.000
_cell.angle_alpha   90.00
_cell.angle_beta   90.00
_cell.angle_gamma   90.00
#
_symmetry.space_group_name_H-M   'P 1'
#
loop_
_entity.id
_entity.type
_entity.pdbx_description
1 polymer ?
#
loop_
_entity_poly.entity_id
_entity_poly.type
_entity_poly.pdbx_seq_one_letter_code
_entity_poly.pdbx_strand_id
1 'polypeptide(L)'
;MATGNAPRGFPRILQWLLAGLMLIIGLAVGILGAKLALVGGTLYFALMGVVMVIAAVLIFRNRRGGILLYAVAFIASVIWAISDAGWNYWPLFSRLFALGVLAFLAALVWPFLASPPAKKGPAYGVAAVLAVALAVSFGWMFKSAPLVSATEAVPVKPVAPGEQQKNWAHWGNTTHGDRFAALDQINKQNVIQLQVAWVAHTGDIPQSNGSGAEDQNTPLQIGDTLYVCTPYSKVLALDVDSGKEKWRYDSKSSSPNWQRCRGLGYYADSQAQTAPASGTQPAACSRRLFLPTIDARLIAIDADTGKLCENFGDGGIVDLSVGMGEVKAGYYQQTSTPLVAGNVVVVGGRVADNYSTGEPPGVVRAFDVHTGKLAWAWDPGNPALTGVPPEGQTYTRGTPNVWSAMSYDAKLNLIYLPTGNATPDFFGGERTALDDKYSSSIVAVDATTGQVRWHFQTTHHDLWDFDLPSQPLLYDLPDGKGGTTPVLVQTSKQGMIFMLNRETGEPVAKVEERPVPAGNVKGERYSPTQPYSVGMPMIGNQTLTESDMWGATPIDLLLCRIQFKEMRHQGVFTPPGEDRSLQFPGSLGGMNWGSVSLDPNNSLMFVNDMRLGLANYMVPRAKVAKDASGIEMGIVPMEGTPFGAMRERFLSPLGIPCQKPPFGTMSAVDLKTGKLVWQVPVGTVEDTGPLGIRMHMPIPIGMPTLGASLATQSGLLFFAGTQDFYLRAFDTANGKEIWKSRLPVGSQSGPMTYVSPKTGKQYIIINAGGARQSPDRGDYIIAYALPDHH
;
A
#
# COMPACT_ATOMS: atom_id res chain seq x y z
N MET A 1 33.69 -43.60 -41.98
CA MET A 1 33.30 -42.41 -41.19
C MET A 1 32.94 -41.34 -42.15
N ALA A 2 31.65 -41.07 -42.41
CA ALA A 2 31.18 -40.01 -43.28
C ALA A 2 31.36 -38.67 -42.60
N THR A 3 32.32 -37.87 -42.99
CA THR A 3 32.50 -36.48 -42.69
C THR A 3 31.36 -35.73 -43.38
N GLY A 4 30.23 -35.56 -42.64
CA GLY A 4 29.15 -34.75 -43.15
C GLY A 4 29.64 -33.32 -43.40
N ASN A 5 29.36 -32.78 -44.58
CA ASN A 5 29.67 -31.38 -44.94
C ASN A 5 28.95 -30.45 -43.92
N ALA A 6 29.74 -29.80 -43.07
CA ALA A 6 29.23 -28.80 -42.13
C ALA A 6 28.62 -27.61 -42.92
N PRO A 7 27.54 -27.02 -42.44
CA PRO A 7 26.96 -25.82 -43.04
C PRO A 7 28.03 -24.72 -43.18
N ARG A 8 28.08 -24.04 -44.31
CA ARG A 8 29.05 -22.96 -44.58
C ARG A 8 28.34 -21.59 -44.53
N GLY A 9 29.03 -20.60 -44.03
CA GLY A 9 28.52 -19.23 -43.96
C GLY A 9 27.51 -18.99 -42.84
N PHE A 10 26.47 -18.18 -43.09
CA PHE A 10 25.46 -17.72 -42.11
C PHE A 10 24.76 -18.85 -41.29
N PRO A 11 24.38 -20.02 -41.89
CA PRO A 11 23.78 -21.10 -41.12
C PRO A 11 24.70 -21.68 -40.05
N ARG A 12 26.00 -21.72 -40.26
CA ARG A 12 26.98 -22.21 -39.30
C ARG A 12 27.14 -21.23 -38.13
N ILE A 13 27.09 -19.94 -38.40
CA ILE A 13 27.12 -18.91 -37.36
C ILE A 13 25.87 -19.04 -36.46
N LEU A 14 24.70 -19.16 -37.05
CA LEU A 14 23.43 -19.31 -36.29
C LEU A 14 23.43 -20.59 -35.47
N GLN A 15 23.94 -21.71 -35.96
CA GLN A 15 24.13 -22.96 -35.21
C GLN A 15 25.03 -22.76 -33.97
N TRP A 16 26.16 -22.08 -34.13
CA TRP A 16 27.08 -21.84 -33.02
C TRP A 16 26.55 -20.84 -32.01
N LEU A 17 25.86 -19.82 -32.45
CA LEU A 17 25.18 -18.88 -31.57
C LEU A 17 24.10 -19.58 -30.71
N LEU A 18 23.27 -20.42 -31.34
CA LEU A 18 22.29 -21.21 -30.62
C LEU A 18 22.93 -22.16 -29.60
N ALA A 19 23.94 -22.94 -30.05
CA ALA A 19 24.63 -23.87 -29.17
C ALA A 19 25.32 -23.14 -28.01
N GLY A 20 25.99 -22.02 -28.28
CA GLY A 20 26.63 -21.19 -27.27
C GLY A 20 25.63 -20.62 -26.27
N LEU A 21 24.52 -20.08 -26.75
CA LEU A 21 23.45 -19.56 -25.91
C LEU A 21 22.82 -20.64 -25.01
N MET A 22 22.50 -21.80 -25.58
CA MET A 22 21.99 -22.96 -24.85
C MET A 22 23.01 -23.50 -23.84
N LEU A 23 24.29 -23.49 -24.15
CA LEU A 23 25.34 -23.91 -23.23
C LEU A 23 25.42 -22.98 -22.02
N ILE A 24 25.47 -21.67 -22.26
CA ILE A 24 25.54 -20.65 -21.19
C ILE A 24 24.32 -20.74 -20.27
N ILE A 25 23.12 -20.74 -20.86
CA ILE A 25 21.88 -20.85 -20.09
C ILE A 25 21.81 -22.20 -19.37
N GLY A 26 22.13 -23.29 -20.04
CA GLY A 26 22.13 -24.64 -19.48
C GLY A 26 23.09 -24.80 -18.30
N LEU A 27 24.28 -24.23 -18.37
CA LEU A 27 25.23 -24.21 -17.26
C LEU A 27 24.70 -23.38 -16.09
N ALA A 28 24.21 -22.16 -16.35
CA ALA A 28 23.65 -21.31 -15.31
C ALA A 28 22.45 -21.97 -14.60
N VAL A 29 21.48 -22.47 -15.37
CA VAL A 29 20.30 -23.16 -14.86
C VAL A 29 20.67 -24.46 -14.14
N GLY A 30 21.64 -25.22 -14.66
CA GLY A 30 22.10 -26.48 -14.07
C GLY A 30 22.80 -26.26 -12.71
N ILE A 31 23.73 -25.31 -12.63
CA ILE A 31 24.45 -25.00 -11.39
C ILE A 31 23.50 -24.43 -10.32
N LEU A 32 22.69 -23.45 -10.67
CA LEU A 32 21.71 -22.86 -9.74
C LEU A 32 20.62 -23.86 -9.40
N GLY A 33 20.19 -24.69 -10.36
CA GLY A 33 19.23 -25.78 -10.11
C GLY A 33 19.76 -26.84 -9.16
N ALA A 34 21.04 -27.17 -9.24
CA ALA A 34 21.69 -28.03 -8.26
C ALA A 34 21.74 -27.40 -6.87
N LYS A 35 22.03 -26.11 -6.78
CA LYS A 35 21.93 -25.34 -5.51
C LYS A 35 20.50 -25.39 -4.95
N LEU A 36 19.48 -25.17 -5.79
CA LEU A 36 18.09 -25.25 -5.38
C LEU A 36 17.74 -26.64 -4.82
N ALA A 37 18.17 -27.68 -5.51
CA ALA A 37 17.95 -29.06 -5.06
C ALA A 37 18.61 -29.36 -3.70
N LEU A 38 19.81 -28.83 -3.47
CA LEU A 38 20.54 -28.99 -2.19
C LEU A 38 19.82 -28.31 -1.02
N VAL A 39 19.11 -27.20 -1.27
CA VAL A 39 18.29 -26.53 -0.24
C VAL A 39 16.85 -27.10 -0.15
N GLY A 40 16.58 -28.24 -0.77
CA GLY A 40 15.31 -28.95 -0.70
C GLY A 40 14.24 -28.42 -1.67
N GLY A 41 14.63 -27.75 -2.75
CA GLY A 41 13.72 -27.32 -3.81
C GLY A 41 13.59 -28.37 -4.94
N THR A 42 12.87 -27.99 -6.00
CA THR A 42 12.61 -28.85 -7.14
C THR A 42 13.89 -29.26 -7.90
N LEU A 43 13.97 -30.52 -8.33
CA LEU A 43 15.06 -31.04 -9.16
C LEU A 43 14.97 -30.63 -10.63
N TYR A 44 13.82 -30.08 -11.06
CA TYR A 44 13.53 -29.75 -12.46
C TYR A 44 14.65 -28.92 -13.12
N PHE A 45 15.08 -27.84 -12.46
CA PHE A 45 16.08 -26.94 -13.05
C PHE A 45 17.46 -27.59 -13.23
N ALA A 46 17.88 -28.42 -12.28
CA ALA A 46 19.13 -29.17 -12.40
C ALA A 46 19.10 -30.11 -13.61
N LEU A 47 18.00 -30.89 -13.73
CA LEU A 47 17.81 -31.81 -14.87
C LEU A 47 17.72 -31.05 -16.18
N MET A 48 16.94 -29.96 -16.25
CA MET A 48 16.81 -29.15 -17.45
C MET A 48 18.15 -28.54 -17.88
N GLY A 49 18.96 -28.07 -16.94
CA GLY A 49 20.30 -27.54 -17.20
C GLY A 49 21.21 -28.60 -17.81
N VAL A 50 21.23 -29.80 -17.26
CA VAL A 50 22.01 -30.93 -17.82
C VAL A 50 21.56 -31.24 -19.25
N VAL A 51 20.25 -31.35 -19.48
CA VAL A 51 19.70 -31.65 -20.81
C VAL A 51 20.04 -30.56 -21.78
N MET A 52 19.98 -29.29 -21.41
CA MET A 52 20.35 -28.14 -22.26
C MET A 52 21.83 -28.17 -22.63
N VAL A 53 22.74 -28.51 -21.70
CA VAL A 53 24.18 -28.65 -21.98
C VAL A 53 24.43 -29.78 -22.96
N ILE A 54 23.83 -30.95 -22.77
CA ILE A 54 23.94 -32.09 -23.69
C ILE A 54 23.41 -31.70 -25.09
N ALA A 55 22.23 -31.07 -25.15
CA ALA A 55 21.65 -30.62 -26.41
C ALA A 55 22.57 -29.60 -27.13
N ALA A 56 23.15 -28.65 -26.41
CA ALA A 56 24.08 -27.65 -26.93
C ALA A 56 25.33 -28.31 -27.52
N VAL A 57 25.94 -29.29 -26.83
CA VAL A 57 27.11 -30.04 -27.32
C VAL A 57 26.77 -30.83 -28.60
N LEU A 58 25.61 -31.48 -28.64
CA LEU A 58 25.14 -32.20 -29.80
C LEU A 58 24.90 -31.26 -31.03
N ILE A 59 24.30 -30.11 -30.79
CA ILE A 59 24.08 -29.07 -31.84
C ILE A 59 25.43 -28.54 -32.31
N PHE A 60 26.36 -28.25 -31.39
CA PHE A 60 27.70 -27.80 -31.74
C PHE A 60 28.42 -28.84 -32.62
N ARG A 61 28.23 -30.13 -32.33
CA ARG A 61 28.74 -31.28 -33.14
C ARG A 61 27.94 -31.55 -34.39
N ASN A 62 27.05 -30.64 -34.80
CA ASN A 62 26.22 -30.76 -35.98
C ASN A 62 25.27 -31.99 -35.98
N ARG A 63 24.75 -32.39 -34.81
CA ARG A 63 23.84 -33.54 -34.64
C ARG A 63 22.42 -33.08 -34.36
N ARG A 64 21.44 -33.49 -35.18
CA ARG A 64 20.00 -33.26 -34.99
C ARG A 64 19.46 -33.80 -33.66
N GLY A 65 20.09 -34.81 -33.11
CA GLY A 65 19.72 -35.35 -31.80
C GLY A 65 19.72 -34.32 -30.69
N GLY A 66 20.53 -33.25 -30.78
CA GLY A 66 20.48 -32.15 -29.80
C GLY A 66 19.18 -31.35 -29.83
N ILE A 67 18.65 -31.05 -31.02
CA ILE A 67 17.38 -30.36 -31.16
C ILE A 67 16.20 -31.27 -30.75
N LEU A 68 16.24 -32.55 -31.11
CA LEU A 68 15.22 -33.53 -30.67
C LEU A 68 15.19 -33.64 -29.13
N LEU A 69 16.36 -33.76 -28.51
CA LEU A 69 16.47 -33.81 -27.05
C LEU A 69 15.89 -32.54 -26.42
N TYR A 70 16.20 -31.38 -26.94
CA TYR A 70 15.64 -30.12 -26.46
C TYR A 70 14.13 -30.04 -26.69
N ALA A 71 13.60 -30.49 -27.81
CA ALA A 71 12.16 -30.50 -28.07
C ALA A 71 11.40 -31.39 -27.07
N VAL A 72 11.93 -32.59 -26.74
CA VAL A 72 11.36 -33.46 -25.70
C VAL A 72 11.42 -32.75 -24.33
N ALA A 73 12.54 -32.14 -23.98
CA ALA A 73 12.71 -31.39 -22.75
C ALA A 73 11.76 -30.18 -22.66
N PHE A 74 11.55 -29.49 -23.77
CA PHE A 74 10.59 -28.35 -23.82
C PHE A 74 9.16 -28.82 -23.58
N ILE A 75 8.73 -29.93 -24.19
CA ILE A 75 7.40 -30.51 -23.93
C ILE A 75 7.29 -30.93 -22.46
N ALA A 76 8.30 -31.58 -21.90
CA ALA A 76 8.34 -31.93 -20.48
C ALA A 76 8.27 -30.68 -19.59
N SER A 77 8.93 -29.59 -19.99
CA SER A 77 8.88 -28.29 -19.29
C SER A 77 7.50 -27.65 -19.32
N VAL A 78 6.76 -27.79 -20.43
CA VAL A 78 5.36 -27.32 -20.48
C VAL A 78 4.49 -28.09 -19.49
N ILE A 79 4.61 -29.42 -19.44
CA ILE A 79 3.86 -30.25 -18.50
C ILE A 79 4.23 -29.88 -17.06
N TRP A 80 5.51 -29.77 -16.77
CA TRP A 80 5.99 -29.38 -15.45
C TRP A 80 5.48 -27.99 -15.06
N ALA A 81 5.57 -26.99 -15.95
CA ALA A 81 5.15 -25.62 -15.64
C ALA A 81 3.64 -25.53 -15.31
N ILE A 82 2.81 -26.28 -16.05
CA ILE A 82 1.36 -26.35 -15.76
C ILE A 82 1.13 -27.05 -14.41
N SER A 83 1.85 -28.13 -14.09
CA SER A 83 1.76 -28.81 -12.82
C SER A 83 2.23 -27.94 -11.63
N ASP A 84 3.28 -27.15 -11.82
CA ASP A 84 3.91 -26.31 -10.80
C ASP A 84 3.10 -25.00 -10.55
N ALA A 85 2.57 -24.38 -11.61
CA ALA A 85 1.98 -23.02 -11.54
C ALA A 85 0.51 -22.94 -11.92
N GLY A 86 -0.10 -24.03 -12.37
CA GLY A 86 -1.45 -24.04 -12.92
C GLY A 86 -1.53 -23.25 -14.24
N TRP A 87 -2.76 -22.85 -14.60
CA TRP A 87 -3.05 -22.13 -15.84
C TRP A 87 -2.95 -20.60 -15.68
N ASN A 88 -2.06 -20.10 -14.83
CA ASN A 88 -1.87 -18.69 -14.60
C ASN A 88 -0.85 -18.10 -15.57
N TYR A 89 -1.23 -17.03 -16.25
CA TYR A 89 -0.41 -16.43 -17.32
C TYR A 89 0.99 -16.04 -16.85
N TRP A 90 1.11 -15.18 -15.82
CA TRP A 90 2.42 -14.67 -15.40
C TRP A 90 3.39 -15.77 -14.89
N PRO A 91 2.97 -16.72 -14.07
CA PRO A 91 3.79 -17.85 -13.71
C PRO A 91 4.23 -18.70 -14.91
N LEU A 92 3.33 -18.96 -15.88
CA LEU A 92 3.66 -19.71 -17.08
C LEU A 92 4.61 -18.93 -18.00
N PHE A 93 4.39 -17.63 -18.17
CA PHE A 93 5.28 -16.77 -18.93
C PHE A 93 6.73 -16.83 -18.41
N SER A 94 6.92 -16.66 -17.12
CA SER A 94 8.23 -16.74 -16.45
C SER A 94 8.95 -18.09 -16.68
N ARG A 95 8.21 -19.19 -16.78
CA ARG A 95 8.75 -20.55 -16.93
C ARG A 95 9.00 -20.95 -18.38
N LEU A 96 8.18 -20.48 -19.31
CA LEU A 96 8.10 -21.05 -20.67
C LEU A 96 8.52 -20.10 -21.78
N PHE A 97 8.39 -18.78 -21.62
CA PHE A 97 8.60 -17.86 -22.74
C PHE A 97 10.02 -17.93 -23.27
N ALA A 98 11.04 -17.85 -22.42
CA ALA A 98 12.44 -17.94 -22.84
C ALA A 98 12.79 -19.31 -23.43
N LEU A 99 12.25 -20.41 -22.88
CA LEU A 99 12.42 -21.75 -23.43
C LEU A 99 11.75 -21.89 -24.81
N GLY A 100 10.59 -21.26 -24.99
CA GLY A 100 9.88 -21.17 -26.27
C GLY A 100 10.67 -20.43 -27.32
N VAL A 101 11.35 -19.33 -26.97
CA VAL A 101 12.26 -18.60 -27.87
C VAL A 101 13.43 -19.52 -28.33
N LEU A 102 14.02 -20.27 -27.41
CA LEU A 102 15.06 -21.23 -27.75
C LEU A 102 14.52 -22.36 -28.65
N ALA A 103 13.28 -22.84 -28.40
CA ALA A 103 12.63 -23.83 -29.26
C ALA A 103 12.39 -23.29 -30.69
N PHE A 104 11.96 -22.04 -30.79
CA PHE A 104 11.81 -21.35 -32.09
C PHE A 104 13.15 -21.27 -32.85
N LEU A 105 14.23 -20.82 -32.18
CA LEU A 105 15.56 -20.74 -32.78
C LEU A 105 16.08 -22.14 -33.18
N ALA A 106 15.84 -23.15 -32.37
CA ALA A 106 16.19 -24.54 -32.67
C ALA A 106 15.47 -25.05 -33.92
N ALA A 107 14.19 -24.74 -34.10
CA ALA A 107 13.43 -25.10 -35.28
C ALA A 107 13.99 -24.43 -36.57
N LEU A 108 14.46 -23.18 -36.48
CA LEU A 108 15.10 -22.48 -37.59
C LEU A 108 16.46 -23.10 -37.97
N VAL A 109 17.19 -23.60 -36.99
CA VAL A 109 18.54 -24.23 -37.22
C VAL A 109 18.44 -25.67 -37.70
N TRP A 110 17.34 -26.38 -37.41
CA TRP A 110 17.14 -27.80 -37.74
C TRP A 110 17.48 -28.21 -39.15
N PRO A 111 17.06 -27.49 -40.23
CA PRO A 111 17.34 -27.92 -41.62
C PRO A 111 18.80 -27.93 -41.97
N PHE A 112 19.63 -27.17 -41.26
CA PHE A 112 21.05 -26.99 -41.57
C PHE A 112 21.96 -27.98 -40.83
N LEU A 113 21.39 -28.77 -39.88
CA LEU A 113 22.16 -29.77 -39.13
C LEU A 113 22.22 -31.08 -39.88
N ALA A 114 23.35 -31.73 -39.80
CA ALA A 114 23.69 -33.05 -40.39
C ALA A 114 23.61 -33.05 -41.94
N SER A 115 24.08 -34.16 -42.52
CA SER A 115 24.08 -34.38 -43.97
C SER A 115 23.42 -35.75 -44.27
N PRO A 116 22.47 -35.85 -45.21
CA PRO A 116 21.93 -34.74 -46.02
C PRO A 116 21.06 -33.74 -45.23
N PRO A 117 20.88 -32.49 -45.71
CA PRO A 117 19.99 -31.50 -45.09
C PRO A 117 18.56 -32.01 -45.00
N ALA A 118 17.87 -31.69 -43.90
CA ALA A 118 16.47 -32.04 -43.77
C ALA A 118 15.59 -31.14 -44.65
N LYS A 119 14.38 -31.64 -44.99
CA LYS A 119 13.36 -30.83 -45.64
C LYS A 119 13.06 -29.59 -44.81
N LYS A 120 13.11 -28.41 -45.43
CA LYS A 120 12.92 -27.11 -44.74
C LYS A 120 11.47 -26.88 -44.30
N GLY A 121 10.49 -27.38 -45.08
CA GLY A 121 9.05 -27.11 -44.86
C GLY A 121 8.55 -27.47 -43.48
N PRO A 122 8.70 -28.70 -42.99
CA PRO A 122 8.24 -29.08 -41.64
C PRO A 122 8.87 -28.26 -40.52
N ALA A 123 10.18 -27.99 -40.60
CA ALA A 123 10.90 -27.21 -39.57
C ALA A 123 10.42 -25.76 -39.54
N TYR A 124 10.24 -25.14 -40.70
CA TYR A 124 9.70 -23.78 -40.77
C TYR A 124 8.22 -23.72 -40.40
N GLY A 125 7.46 -24.80 -40.66
CA GLY A 125 6.09 -24.92 -40.12
C GLY A 125 6.06 -24.91 -38.60
N VAL A 126 6.94 -25.69 -37.94
CA VAL A 126 7.07 -25.66 -36.46
C VAL A 126 7.54 -24.29 -35.97
N ALA A 127 8.54 -23.68 -36.64
CA ALA A 127 9.00 -22.35 -36.29
C ALA A 127 7.89 -21.30 -36.40
N ALA A 128 7.07 -21.36 -37.45
CA ALA A 128 5.92 -20.46 -37.62
C ALA A 128 4.89 -20.60 -36.49
N VAL A 129 4.55 -21.84 -36.10
CA VAL A 129 3.63 -22.11 -34.98
C VAL A 129 4.20 -21.54 -33.66
N LEU A 130 5.47 -21.77 -33.39
CA LEU A 130 6.13 -21.23 -32.20
C LEU A 130 6.20 -19.70 -32.22
N ALA A 131 6.49 -19.08 -33.38
CA ALA A 131 6.49 -17.64 -33.54
C ALA A 131 5.10 -17.03 -33.22
N VAL A 132 4.04 -17.66 -33.75
CA VAL A 132 2.66 -17.23 -33.46
C VAL A 132 2.34 -17.38 -31.96
N ALA A 133 2.68 -18.52 -31.36
CA ALA A 133 2.47 -18.74 -29.94
C ALA A 133 3.22 -17.73 -29.06
N LEU A 134 4.47 -17.41 -29.38
CA LEU A 134 5.27 -16.40 -28.71
C LEU A 134 4.68 -15.00 -28.88
N ALA A 135 4.26 -14.64 -30.10
CA ALA A 135 3.62 -13.35 -30.37
C ALA A 135 2.29 -13.19 -29.63
N VAL A 136 1.46 -14.23 -29.61
CA VAL A 136 0.21 -14.25 -28.82
C VAL A 136 0.51 -14.14 -27.32
N SER A 137 1.49 -14.90 -26.82
CA SER A 137 1.90 -14.82 -25.42
C SER A 137 2.42 -13.42 -25.07
N PHE A 138 3.24 -12.82 -25.91
CA PHE A 138 3.73 -11.45 -25.72
C PHE A 138 2.59 -10.43 -25.75
N GLY A 139 1.66 -10.54 -26.71
CA GLY A 139 0.48 -9.67 -26.78
C GLY A 139 -0.44 -9.80 -25.57
N TRP A 140 -0.53 -11.02 -25.00
CA TRP A 140 -1.38 -11.26 -23.84
C TRP A 140 -0.91 -10.54 -22.57
N MET A 141 0.39 -10.20 -22.46
CA MET A 141 0.92 -9.46 -21.30
C MET A 141 0.29 -8.06 -21.14
N PHE A 142 -0.26 -7.49 -22.21
CA PHE A 142 -0.96 -6.19 -22.16
C PHE A 142 -2.43 -6.29 -21.77
N LYS A 143 -2.93 -7.50 -21.52
CA LYS A 143 -4.30 -7.72 -21.10
C LYS A 143 -4.38 -7.80 -19.59
N SER A 144 -5.12 -6.86 -18.99
CA SER A 144 -5.51 -6.97 -17.58
C SER A 144 -6.55 -8.09 -17.42
N ALA A 145 -6.33 -8.95 -16.43
CA ALA A 145 -7.28 -10.01 -16.09
C ALA A 145 -7.67 -9.87 -14.62
N PRO A 146 -8.98 -9.83 -14.29
CA PRO A 146 -9.41 -9.83 -12.92
C PRO A 146 -9.02 -11.15 -12.21
N LEU A 147 -8.68 -11.06 -10.93
CA LEU A 147 -8.48 -12.23 -10.07
C LEU A 147 -9.82 -12.79 -9.63
N VAL A 148 -10.76 -11.88 -9.38
CA VAL A 148 -12.16 -12.21 -9.08
C VAL A 148 -13.03 -11.30 -9.95
N SER A 149 -13.99 -11.90 -10.66
CA SER A 149 -14.93 -11.19 -11.51
C SER A 149 -16.27 -11.06 -10.81
N ALA A 150 -16.90 -9.89 -10.93
CA ALA A 150 -18.25 -9.67 -10.43
C ALA A 150 -19.26 -10.55 -11.19
N THR A 151 -20.18 -11.11 -10.46
CA THR A 151 -21.27 -11.96 -11.02
C THR A 151 -22.61 -11.25 -11.08
N GLU A 152 -22.78 -10.16 -10.35
CA GLU A 152 -24.02 -9.43 -10.22
C GLU A 152 -23.83 -7.94 -10.58
N ALA A 153 -24.90 -7.34 -11.07
CA ALA A 153 -24.94 -5.91 -11.33
C ALA A 153 -25.13 -5.15 -10.02
N VAL A 154 -24.42 -4.02 -9.89
CA VAL A 154 -24.55 -3.10 -8.74
C VAL A 154 -25.37 -1.89 -9.20
N PRO A 155 -26.55 -1.64 -8.62
CA PRO A 155 -27.38 -0.52 -9.02
C PRO A 155 -26.75 0.81 -8.59
N VAL A 156 -26.92 1.83 -9.44
CA VAL A 156 -26.57 3.21 -9.14
C VAL A 156 -27.84 3.98 -8.84
N LYS A 157 -27.88 4.64 -7.68
CA LYS A 157 -29.01 5.51 -7.31
C LYS A 157 -28.63 6.96 -7.59
N PRO A 158 -29.47 7.74 -8.28
CA PRO A 158 -29.24 9.18 -8.44
C PRO A 158 -29.19 9.87 -7.07
N VAL A 159 -28.46 10.97 -6.99
CA VAL A 159 -28.47 11.84 -5.80
C VAL A 159 -29.82 12.55 -5.74
N ALA A 160 -30.52 12.41 -4.62
CA ALA A 160 -31.82 13.08 -4.45
C ALA A 160 -31.64 14.61 -4.35
N PRO A 161 -32.60 15.39 -4.83
CA PRO A 161 -32.57 16.85 -4.69
C PRO A 161 -32.39 17.26 -3.22
N GLY A 162 -31.37 18.06 -2.96
CA GLY A 162 -31.04 18.53 -1.59
C GLY A 162 -30.09 17.62 -0.79
N GLU A 163 -29.81 16.41 -1.26
CA GLU A 163 -28.86 15.49 -0.63
C GLU A 163 -27.43 15.61 -1.15
N GLN A 164 -27.20 16.51 -2.09
CA GLN A 164 -25.83 16.75 -2.60
C GLN A 164 -24.90 17.20 -1.49
N GLN A 165 -23.74 16.58 -1.45
CA GLN A 165 -22.65 16.98 -0.57
C GLN A 165 -22.25 18.44 -0.83
N LYS A 166 -22.15 19.24 0.26
CA LYS A 166 -21.79 20.66 0.17
C LYS A 166 -20.31 20.91 0.38
N ASN A 167 -19.69 20.17 1.28
CA ASN A 167 -18.30 20.35 1.65
C ASN A 167 -17.60 19.00 1.79
N TRP A 168 -16.27 19.01 1.67
CA TRP A 168 -15.39 17.92 2.07
C TRP A 168 -14.59 18.36 3.29
N ALA A 169 -15.18 18.21 4.49
CA ALA A 169 -14.70 18.85 5.72
C ALA A 169 -13.75 17.97 6.57
N HIS A 170 -13.57 16.70 6.21
CA HIS A 170 -12.69 15.77 6.91
C HIS A 170 -11.82 15.00 5.91
N TRP A 171 -10.72 14.45 6.37
CA TRP A 171 -9.82 13.66 5.52
C TRP A 171 -10.53 12.51 4.80
N GLY A 172 -11.37 11.78 5.50
CA GLY A 172 -12.21 10.69 4.97
C GLY A 172 -13.57 11.16 4.47
N ASN A 173 -13.76 12.42 4.12
CA ASN A 173 -14.99 13.16 3.82
C ASN A 173 -15.84 13.42 5.08
N THR A 174 -16.15 12.40 5.84
CA THR A 174 -16.86 12.50 7.13
C THR A 174 -15.96 12.00 8.27
N THR A 175 -16.38 12.18 9.52
CA THR A 175 -15.70 11.61 10.69
C THR A 175 -15.79 10.07 10.74
N HIS A 176 -16.61 9.47 9.88
CA HIS A 176 -16.77 8.02 9.74
C HIS A 176 -15.74 7.37 8.79
N GLY A 177 -14.97 8.16 8.04
CA GLY A 177 -13.92 7.64 7.19
C GLY A 177 -14.42 6.88 5.96
N ASP A 178 -15.58 7.26 5.42
CA ASP A 178 -16.24 6.56 4.32
C ASP A 178 -15.67 6.88 2.94
N ARG A 179 -14.98 8.00 2.77
CA ARG A 179 -14.42 8.49 1.49
C ARG A 179 -15.40 8.34 0.33
N PHE A 180 -16.64 8.63 0.60
CA PHE A 180 -17.75 8.58 -0.34
C PHE A 180 -18.29 9.97 -0.59
N ALA A 181 -18.57 10.29 -1.85
CA ALA A 181 -19.20 11.55 -2.24
C ALA A 181 -20.61 11.32 -2.80
N ALA A 182 -21.61 11.94 -2.19
CA ALA A 182 -22.98 11.97 -2.67
C ALA A 182 -23.10 12.97 -3.84
N LEU A 183 -22.39 12.70 -4.95
CA LEU A 183 -22.32 13.50 -6.17
C LEU A 183 -22.43 12.59 -7.39
N ASP A 184 -23.11 13.04 -8.45
CA ASP A 184 -23.37 12.24 -9.66
C ASP A 184 -23.30 13.03 -10.99
N GLN A 185 -22.86 14.28 -10.96
CA GLN A 185 -22.65 15.06 -12.19
C GLN A 185 -21.60 14.41 -13.08
N ILE A 186 -20.47 13.97 -12.50
CA ILE A 186 -19.50 13.12 -13.17
C ILE A 186 -19.93 11.67 -12.94
N ASN A 187 -20.17 10.94 -14.02
CA ASN A 187 -20.75 9.59 -13.98
C ASN A 187 -20.12 8.67 -15.04
N LYS A 188 -20.56 7.41 -15.09
CA LYS A 188 -20.00 6.40 -16.00
C LYS A 188 -20.14 6.75 -17.48
N GLN A 189 -21.13 7.56 -17.88
CA GLN A 189 -21.38 7.94 -19.27
C GLN A 189 -20.49 9.08 -19.74
N ASN A 190 -20.11 10.00 -18.82
CA ASN A 190 -19.39 11.22 -19.18
C ASN A 190 -17.95 11.31 -18.61
N VAL A 191 -17.55 10.39 -17.74
CA VAL A 191 -16.19 10.39 -17.14
C VAL A 191 -15.07 10.39 -18.19
N ILE A 192 -15.32 9.80 -19.36
CA ILE A 192 -14.38 9.78 -20.50
C ILE A 192 -14.08 11.20 -21.05
N GLN A 193 -14.95 12.16 -20.76
CA GLN A 193 -14.82 13.55 -21.18
C GLN A 193 -14.06 14.42 -20.16
N LEU A 194 -13.68 13.85 -19.00
CA LEU A 194 -12.92 14.62 -18.00
C LEU A 194 -11.62 15.14 -18.59
N GLN A 195 -11.38 16.41 -18.34
CA GLN A 195 -10.17 17.11 -18.73
C GLN A 195 -9.60 17.92 -17.56
N VAL A 196 -8.33 18.29 -17.64
CA VAL A 196 -7.72 19.18 -16.66
C VAL A 196 -8.39 20.55 -16.75
N ALA A 197 -8.98 20.99 -15.64
CA ALA A 197 -9.62 22.31 -15.52
C ALA A 197 -8.60 23.38 -15.11
N TRP A 198 -7.76 23.05 -14.12
CA TRP A 198 -6.67 23.91 -13.67
C TRP A 198 -5.57 23.09 -12.98
N VAL A 199 -4.39 23.69 -12.90
CA VAL A 199 -3.23 23.14 -12.17
C VAL A 199 -2.70 24.23 -11.26
N ALA A 200 -2.44 23.88 -10.01
CA ALA A 200 -1.73 24.72 -9.05
C ALA A 200 -0.46 24.02 -8.56
N HIS A 201 0.44 24.78 -7.96
CA HIS A 201 1.70 24.29 -7.42
C HIS A 201 1.81 24.65 -5.94
N THR A 202 2.24 23.70 -5.12
CA THR A 202 2.46 23.97 -3.69
C THR A 202 3.72 24.79 -3.45
N GLY A 203 4.71 24.74 -4.34
CA GLY A 203 6.04 25.27 -4.15
C GLY A 203 6.95 24.40 -3.28
N ASP A 204 6.44 23.26 -2.79
CA ASP A 204 7.16 22.32 -1.94
C ASP A 204 7.33 20.97 -2.64
N ILE A 205 8.37 20.84 -3.46
CA ILE A 205 8.67 19.56 -4.12
C ILE A 205 9.21 18.60 -3.07
N PRO A 206 8.54 17.45 -2.82
CA PRO A 206 9.00 16.51 -1.81
C PRO A 206 10.30 15.83 -2.25
N GLN A 207 11.30 15.81 -1.38
CA GLN A 207 12.58 15.14 -1.59
C GLN A 207 12.54 13.80 -0.86
N SER A 208 12.16 12.73 -1.55
CA SER A 208 12.05 11.42 -0.95
C SER A 208 13.16 10.47 -1.40
N ASN A 209 13.74 9.79 -0.42
CA ASN A 209 14.55 8.58 -0.58
C ASN A 209 13.90 7.40 0.17
N GLY A 210 12.56 7.48 0.37
CA GLY A 210 11.74 6.55 1.14
C GLY A 210 11.55 6.95 2.61
N SER A 211 12.55 7.56 3.24
CA SER A 211 12.45 8.17 4.58
C SER A 211 12.30 9.69 4.54
N GLY A 212 12.38 10.28 3.35
CA GLY A 212 12.26 11.73 3.15
C GLY A 212 10.82 12.22 3.01
N ALA A 213 10.67 13.41 2.44
CA ALA A 213 9.38 14.05 2.23
C ALA A 213 8.54 13.33 1.16
N GLU A 214 7.24 13.15 1.43
CA GLU A 214 6.27 12.59 0.50
C GLU A 214 4.95 13.38 0.57
N ASP A 215 4.37 13.71 -0.58
CA ASP A 215 3.02 14.29 -0.64
C ASP A 215 1.97 13.19 -0.53
N GLN A 216 1.26 13.18 0.58
CA GLN A 216 0.20 12.21 0.91
C GLN A 216 -1.13 12.92 1.23
N ASN A 217 -1.25 14.18 0.85
CA ASN A 217 -2.37 15.03 1.24
C ASN A 217 -3.69 14.62 0.56
N THR A 218 -4.78 14.66 1.33
CA THR A 218 -6.14 14.82 0.82
C THR A 218 -6.62 16.20 1.22
N PRO A 219 -6.90 17.11 0.27
CA PRO A 219 -7.37 18.47 0.57
C PRO A 219 -8.73 18.46 1.28
N LEU A 220 -9.02 19.55 2.01
CA LEU A 220 -10.37 19.88 2.44
C LEU A 220 -10.99 20.92 1.50
N GLN A 221 -12.30 20.85 1.30
CA GLN A 221 -13.03 21.90 0.59
C GLN A 221 -14.17 22.40 1.46
N ILE A 222 -14.17 23.72 1.72
CA ILE A 222 -15.22 24.41 2.49
C ILE A 222 -15.67 25.62 1.69
N GLY A 223 -16.91 25.60 1.27
CA GLY A 223 -17.45 26.66 0.41
C GLY A 223 -16.64 26.79 -0.89
N ASP A 224 -16.14 27.98 -1.16
CA ASP A 224 -15.35 28.30 -2.37
C ASP A 224 -13.83 28.17 -2.18
N THR A 225 -13.39 27.47 -1.14
CA THR A 225 -11.97 27.36 -0.79
C THR A 225 -11.53 25.92 -0.62
N LEU A 226 -10.43 25.58 -1.26
CA LEU A 226 -9.72 24.33 -1.14
C LEU A 226 -8.50 24.55 -0.23
N TYR A 227 -8.35 23.74 0.81
CA TYR A 227 -7.23 23.80 1.75
C TYR A 227 -6.31 22.61 1.56
N VAL A 228 -5.03 22.87 1.37
CA VAL A 228 -3.98 21.88 1.08
C VAL A 228 -2.87 22.05 2.09
N CYS A 229 -2.39 20.95 2.68
CA CYS A 229 -1.13 20.97 3.42
C CYS A 229 -0.01 20.31 2.63
N THR A 230 1.23 20.75 2.86
CA THR A 230 2.42 20.23 2.19
C THR A 230 3.20 19.30 3.10
N PRO A 231 4.10 18.46 2.55
CA PRO A 231 4.99 17.62 3.34
C PRO A 231 5.81 18.39 4.39
N TYR A 232 6.07 19.67 4.15
CA TYR A 232 6.83 20.55 5.04
C TYR A 232 5.94 21.39 5.97
N SER A 233 4.70 20.98 6.16
CA SER A 233 3.72 21.60 7.08
C SER A 233 3.41 23.06 6.75
N LYS A 234 3.26 23.37 5.46
CA LYS A 234 2.66 24.63 5.00
C LYS A 234 1.20 24.39 4.63
N VAL A 235 0.39 25.44 4.68
CA VAL A 235 -1.02 25.42 4.28
C VAL A 235 -1.25 26.42 3.17
N LEU A 236 -1.94 25.99 2.12
CA LEU A 236 -2.42 26.84 1.04
C LEU A 236 -3.95 26.84 1.04
N ALA A 237 -4.54 28.01 0.87
CA ALA A 237 -5.96 28.15 0.53
C ALA A 237 -6.07 28.56 -0.93
N LEU A 238 -6.79 27.77 -1.71
CA LEU A 238 -6.95 27.96 -3.14
C LEU A 238 -8.42 28.20 -3.48
N ASP A 239 -8.66 29.00 -4.51
CA ASP A 239 -9.99 29.15 -5.08
C ASP A 239 -10.39 27.85 -5.82
N VAL A 240 -11.59 27.32 -5.54
CA VAL A 240 -12.04 26.03 -6.05
C VAL A 240 -12.20 25.97 -7.56
N ASP A 241 -12.47 27.11 -8.24
CA ASP A 241 -12.73 27.14 -9.68
C ASP A 241 -11.48 27.40 -10.52
N SER A 242 -10.46 28.02 -9.94
CA SER A 242 -9.27 28.48 -10.67
C SER A 242 -7.95 27.96 -10.14
N GLY A 243 -7.92 27.38 -8.94
CA GLY A 243 -6.69 26.99 -8.26
C GLY A 243 -5.81 28.17 -7.84
N LYS A 244 -6.28 29.42 -7.95
CA LYS A 244 -5.52 30.59 -7.52
C LYS A 244 -5.38 30.62 -6.01
N GLU A 245 -4.17 30.90 -5.54
CA GLU A 245 -3.89 31.04 -4.12
C GLU A 245 -4.59 32.28 -3.54
N LYS A 246 -5.38 32.06 -2.47
CA LYS A 246 -6.02 33.11 -1.69
C LYS A 246 -5.10 33.60 -0.57
N TRP A 247 -4.48 32.64 0.14
CA TRP A 247 -3.50 32.88 1.17
C TRP A 247 -2.61 31.63 1.38
N ARG A 248 -1.49 31.83 2.05
CA ARG A 248 -0.54 30.78 2.44
C ARG A 248 -0.07 31.02 3.86
N TYR A 249 0.06 29.93 4.62
CA TYR A 249 0.69 29.92 5.94
C TYR A 249 1.92 29.00 5.91
N ASP A 250 3.05 29.47 6.39
CA ASP A 250 4.29 28.70 6.51
C ASP A 250 4.63 28.52 8.00
N SER A 251 4.52 27.29 8.48
CA SER A 251 4.79 26.95 9.88
C SER A 251 6.26 27.01 10.26
N LYS A 252 7.18 27.12 9.29
CA LYS A 252 8.63 27.02 9.48
C LYS A 252 9.05 25.71 10.15
N SER A 253 8.29 24.65 9.95
CA SER A 253 8.59 23.32 10.50
C SER A 253 9.77 22.69 9.80
N SER A 254 10.58 21.95 10.56
CA SER A 254 11.64 21.12 9.99
C SER A 254 11.74 19.78 10.71
N SER A 255 12.12 18.76 9.95
CA SER A 255 12.41 17.43 10.48
C SER A 255 13.41 16.75 9.55
N PRO A 256 14.36 15.94 10.08
CA PRO A 256 15.36 15.25 9.27
C PRO A 256 14.77 14.13 8.40
N ASN A 257 13.59 13.59 8.72
CA ASN A 257 12.99 12.45 8.05
C ASN A 257 11.46 12.48 8.15
N TRP A 258 10.80 11.62 7.37
CA TRP A 258 9.37 11.33 7.43
C TRP A 258 8.46 12.57 7.32
N GLN A 259 8.84 13.56 6.52
CA GLN A 259 8.07 14.77 6.32
C GLN A 259 6.81 14.45 5.51
N ARG A 260 5.67 14.53 6.15
CA ARG A 260 4.34 14.25 5.56
C ARG A 260 3.27 15.11 6.21
N CYS A 261 2.26 15.47 5.43
CA CYS A 261 0.99 15.96 5.94
C CYS A 261 -0.13 15.26 5.15
N ARG A 262 -0.89 14.38 5.79
CA ARG A 262 -2.00 13.68 5.13
C ARG A 262 -3.25 14.51 5.04
N GLY A 263 -3.43 15.51 5.92
CA GLY A 263 -4.57 16.39 5.90
C GLY A 263 -4.64 17.32 7.10
N LEU A 264 -5.63 18.18 7.07
CA LEU A 264 -5.93 19.20 8.08
C LEU A 264 -7.17 18.79 8.89
N GLY A 265 -7.25 19.24 10.14
CA GLY A 265 -8.50 19.26 10.88
C GLY A 265 -9.28 20.53 10.55
N TYR A 266 -10.61 20.47 10.59
CA TYR A 266 -11.48 21.64 10.40
C TYR A 266 -12.56 21.71 11.49
N TYR A 267 -12.76 22.92 11.98
CA TYR A 267 -13.82 23.24 12.94
C TYR A 267 -14.51 24.56 12.54
N ALA A 268 -15.80 24.64 12.72
CA ALA A 268 -16.56 25.90 12.59
C ALA A 268 -17.56 26.04 13.73
N ASP A 269 -17.65 27.23 14.30
CA ASP A 269 -18.69 27.60 15.26
C ASP A 269 -20.08 27.42 14.64
N SER A 270 -21.08 27.10 15.45
CA SER A 270 -22.44 26.79 14.97
C SER A 270 -23.04 27.90 14.12
N GLN A 271 -22.73 29.17 14.43
CA GLN A 271 -23.17 30.34 13.63
C GLN A 271 -22.39 30.51 12.33
N ALA A 272 -21.17 29.99 12.25
CA ALA A 272 -20.32 30.08 11.07
C ALA A 272 -20.49 28.90 10.11
N GLN A 273 -21.24 27.86 10.48
CA GLN A 273 -21.57 26.71 9.63
C GLN A 273 -22.55 27.08 8.52
N THR A 274 -23.39 28.08 8.72
CA THR A 274 -24.22 28.67 7.66
C THR A 274 -23.43 29.75 6.97
N ALA A 275 -23.37 29.75 5.63
CA ALA A 275 -22.75 30.82 4.87
C ALA A 275 -23.26 32.20 5.36
N PRO A 276 -22.38 33.18 5.62
CA PRO A 276 -22.84 34.49 6.05
C PRO A 276 -23.81 35.05 5.01
N ALA A 277 -24.90 35.63 5.46
CA ALA A 277 -25.75 36.47 4.63
C ALA A 277 -24.83 37.53 3.97
N SER A 278 -25.00 37.74 2.67
CA SER A 278 -24.10 38.53 1.85
C SER A 278 -23.75 39.87 2.54
N GLY A 279 -22.46 40.04 2.86
CA GLY A 279 -21.92 41.31 3.35
C GLY A 279 -21.30 41.32 4.76
N THR A 280 -21.45 40.28 5.59
CA THR A 280 -20.79 40.22 6.90
C THR A 280 -19.59 39.31 6.87
N GLN A 281 -18.38 39.82 7.17
CA GLN A 281 -17.21 38.96 7.39
C GLN A 281 -17.47 38.08 8.66
N PRO A 282 -17.14 36.77 8.60
CA PRO A 282 -17.18 35.93 9.79
C PRO A 282 -16.29 36.51 10.89
N ALA A 283 -16.65 36.25 12.15
CA ALA A 283 -15.80 36.64 13.27
C ALA A 283 -14.45 35.92 13.13
N ALA A 284 -13.37 36.58 13.50
CA ALA A 284 -12.02 36.00 13.42
C ALA A 284 -11.98 34.65 14.16
N CYS A 285 -11.40 33.65 13.50
CA CYS A 285 -11.29 32.29 14.02
C CYS A 285 -12.61 31.59 14.37
N SER A 286 -13.74 32.03 13.82
CA SER A 286 -14.99 31.28 13.89
C SER A 286 -14.97 30.01 13.02
N ARG A 287 -14.06 29.95 12.04
CA ARG A 287 -13.70 28.80 11.24
C ARG A 287 -12.20 28.57 11.36
N ARG A 288 -11.80 27.36 11.76
CA ARG A 288 -10.40 27.03 12.07
C ARG A 288 -9.92 25.83 11.30
N LEU A 289 -8.68 25.92 10.83
CA LEU A 289 -7.89 24.78 10.40
C LEU A 289 -6.92 24.39 11.52
N PHE A 290 -6.75 23.09 11.73
CA PHE A 290 -5.73 22.55 12.62
C PHE A 290 -4.65 21.89 11.78
N LEU A 291 -3.46 22.48 11.80
CA LEU A 291 -2.28 21.98 11.09
C LEU A 291 -1.45 21.10 12.03
N PRO A 292 -1.27 19.80 11.69
CA PRO A 292 -0.31 18.95 12.38
C PRO A 292 1.06 19.17 11.77
N THR A 293 2.11 19.37 12.59
CA THR A 293 3.43 19.65 12.05
C THR A 293 4.43 18.52 12.25
N ILE A 294 5.39 18.42 11.32
CA ILE A 294 6.47 17.42 11.38
C ILE A 294 7.48 17.63 12.51
N ASP A 295 7.40 18.74 13.22
CA ASP A 295 8.17 19.07 14.43
C ASP A 295 7.31 19.08 15.70
N ALA A 296 6.21 18.33 15.68
CA ALA A 296 5.34 18.07 16.84
C ALA A 296 4.67 19.31 17.43
N ARG A 297 4.04 20.14 16.59
CA ARG A 297 3.14 21.22 17.02
C ARG A 297 1.74 20.99 16.44
N LEU A 298 0.74 21.52 17.13
CA LEU A 298 -0.63 21.65 16.62
C LEU A 298 -0.93 23.14 16.50
N ILE A 299 -1.22 23.60 15.29
CA ILE A 299 -1.37 25.04 14.98
C ILE A 299 -2.81 25.30 14.53
N ALA A 300 -3.47 26.27 15.16
CA ALA A 300 -4.80 26.73 14.78
C ALA A 300 -4.70 27.97 13.88
N ILE A 301 -5.28 27.86 12.68
CA ILE A 301 -5.25 28.89 11.64
C ILE A 301 -6.68 29.30 11.30
N ASP A 302 -6.93 30.59 11.21
CA ASP A 302 -8.19 31.14 10.71
C ASP A 302 -8.36 30.74 9.24
N ALA A 303 -9.40 29.98 8.93
CA ALA A 303 -9.62 29.41 7.61
C ALA A 303 -9.87 30.49 6.53
N ASP A 304 -10.36 31.64 6.92
CA ASP A 304 -10.69 32.73 6.00
C ASP A 304 -9.49 33.61 5.65
N THR A 305 -8.57 33.76 6.60
CA THR A 305 -7.46 34.74 6.47
C THR A 305 -6.06 34.15 6.45
N GLY A 306 -5.91 32.90 6.87
CA GLY A 306 -4.60 32.25 7.02
C GLY A 306 -3.78 32.73 8.22
N LYS A 307 -4.35 33.56 9.09
CA LYS A 307 -3.69 34.07 10.30
C LYS A 307 -3.84 33.08 11.46
N LEU A 308 -2.91 33.17 12.40
CA LEU A 308 -3.01 32.36 13.63
C LEU A 308 -4.22 32.72 14.46
N CYS A 309 -4.86 31.72 15.06
CA CYS A 309 -5.88 31.92 16.08
C CYS A 309 -5.20 32.10 17.44
N GLU A 310 -4.82 33.34 17.78
CA GLU A 310 -3.97 33.68 18.93
C GLU A 310 -4.54 33.19 20.29
N ASN A 311 -5.84 32.94 20.37
CA ASN A 311 -6.48 32.38 21.58
C ASN A 311 -6.29 30.88 21.76
N PHE A 312 -5.67 30.18 20.78
CA PHE A 312 -5.40 28.75 20.84
C PHE A 312 -3.95 28.51 21.29
N GLY A 313 -3.78 27.80 22.41
CA GLY A 313 -2.47 27.52 22.99
C GLY A 313 -1.68 28.78 23.32
N ASP A 314 -0.41 28.79 22.91
CA ASP A 314 0.45 29.96 22.99
C ASP A 314 0.52 30.64 21.63
N GLY A 315 -0.24 31.73 21.46
CA GLY A 315 -0.27 32.51 20.21
C GLY A 315 -0.68 31.71 18.96
N GLY A 316 -1.60 30.76 19.09
CA GLY A 316 -2.10 29.90 18.00
C GLY A 316 -1.46 28.52 17.94
N ILE A 317 -0.59 28.18 18.88
CA ILE A 317 0.25 26.98 18.81
C ILE A 317 0.18 26.18 20.12
N VAL A 318 0.01 24.87 19.99
CA VAL A 318 0.21 23.91 21.09
C VAL A 318 1.48 23.11 20.81
N ASP A 319 2.40 23.13 21.76
CA ASP A 319 3.61 22.30 21.74
C ASP A 319 3.26 20.88 22.19
N LEU A 320 3.38 19.93 21.27
CA LEU A 320 3.08 18.53 21.53
C LEU A 320 4.26 17.76 22.14
N SER A 321 5.41 18.39 22.35
CA SER A 321 6.54 17.79 23.07
C SER A 321 6.37 17.83 24.60
N VAL A 322 5.41 18.62 25.10
CA VAL A 322 5.12 18.73 26.53
C VAL A 322 4.72 17.36 27.10
N GLY A 323 5.39 16.94 28.17
CA GLY A 323 5.17 15.66 28.85
C GLY A 323 5.81 14.45 28.14
N MET A 324 6.52 14.65 27.02
CA MET A 324 7.13 13.56 26.23
C MET A 324 8.53 13.18 26.73
N GLY A 325 9.16 14.00 27.60
CA GLY A 325 10.57 13.86 27.94
C GLY A 325 11.49 14.34 26.82
N GLU A 326 12.71 13.79 26.78
CA GLU A 326 13.65 14.11 25.69
C GLU A 326 13.15 13.50 24.37
N VAL A 327 12.97 14.34 23.35
CA VAL A 327 12.59 13.95 22.00
C VAL A 327 13.65 14.40 21.02
N LYS A 328 14.33 13.45 20.39
CA LYS A 328 15.27 13.74 19.31
C LYS A 328 14.52 14.22 18.06
N ALA A 329 15.15 15.09 17.27
CA ALA A 329 14.56 15.56 16.02
C ALA A 329 14.16 14.40 15.10
N GLY A 330 12.90 14.40 14.61
CA GLY A 330 12.34 13.34 13.78
C GLY A 330 11.90 12.07 14.52
N TYR A 331 11.95 12.04 15.86
CA TYR A 331 11.51 10.88 16.63
C TYR A 331 10.06 10.94 17.07
N TYR A 332 9.45 12.11 17.07
CA TYR A 332 8.02 12.32 17.30
C TYR A 332 7.48 13.36 16.34
N GLN A 333 6.48 13.03 15.57
CA GLN A 333 5.98 13.84 14.48
C GLN A 333 4.47 13.69 14.33
N GLN A 334 3.82 14.72 13.79
CA GLN A 334 2.43 14.67 13.36
C GLN A 334 2.39 14.47 11.85
N THR A 335 1.93 13.33 11.38
CA THR A 335 1.89 12.98 9.95
C THR A 335 0.47 12.78 9.42
N SER A 336 -0.49 12.50 10.30
CA SER A 336 -1.90 12.30 9.94
C SER A 336 -2.77 13.45 10.42
N THR A 337 -3.96 13.54 9.82
CA THR A 337 -4.93 14.60 10.08
C THR A 337 -5.36 14.60 11.55
N PRO A 338 -5.42 15.76 12.22
CA PRO A 338 -6.09 15.89 13.50
C PRO A 338 -7.59 15.61 13.35
N LEU A 339 -8.15 14.89 14.31
CA LEU A 339 -9.58 14.61 14.34
C LEU A 339 -10.31 15.68 15.17
N VAL A 340 -11.27 16.35 14.58
CA VAL A 340 -12.19 17.21 15.34
C VAL A 340 -13.41 16.38 15.75
N ALA A 341 -13.61 16.27 17.06
CA ALA A 341 -14.69 15.51 17.69
C ALA A 341 -15.46 16.41 18.67
N GLY A 342 -16.58 16.95 18.21
CA GLY A 342 -17.32 17.97 19.00
C GLY A 342 -16.45 19.21 19.24
N ASN A 343 -16.18 19.53 20.50
CA ASN A 343 -15.40 20.70 20.92
C ASN A 343 -13.92 20.39 21.21
N VAL A 344 -13.43 19.22 20.80
CA VAL A 344 -12.01 18.85 20.94
C VAL A 344 -11.38 18.51 19.62
N VAL A 345 -10.10 18.84 19.51
CA VAL A 345 -9.23 18.39 18.43
C VAL A 345 -8.27 17.34 19.00
N VAL A 346 -8.23 16.16 18.38
CA VAL A 346 -7.51 15.00 18.88
C VAL A 346 -6.34 14.69 17.98
N VAL A 347 -5.18 14.46 18.59
CA VAL A 347 -3.94 14.11 17.89
C VAL A 347 -3.31 12.86 18.51
N GLY A 348 -2.84 11.97 17.65
CA GLY A 348 -1.92 10.90 18.03
C GLY A 348 -0.48 11.33 17.80
N GLY A 349 0.23 10.57 17.00
CA GLY A 349 1.58 10.91 16.56
C GLY A 349 2.35 9.69 16.06
N ARG A 350 3.21 9.93 15.09
CA ARG A 350 4.20 8.95 14.67
C ARG A 350 5.41 9.04 15.60
N VAL A 351 5.85 7.91 16.10
CA VAL A 351 7.11 7.80 16.87
C VAL A 351 8.15 7.00 16.06
N ALA A 352 9.42 7.20 16.34
CA ALA A 352 10.48 6.30 15.86
C ALA A 352 10.28 4.94 16.54
N ASP A 353 10.25 3.85 15.79
CA ASP A 353 9.68 2.58 16.24
C ASP A 353 10.69 1.46 16.46
N ASN A 354 11.92 1.57 15.95
CA ASN A 354 12.90 0.48 16.00
C ASN A 354 14.30 0.88 16.49
N TYR A 355 14.44 2.04 17.12
CA TYR A 355 15.74 2.48 17.62
C TYR A 355 15.99 1.96 19.04
N SER A 356 14.99 2.03 19.93
CA SER A 356 15.16 1.63 21.32
C SER A 356 13.82 1.27 21.97
N THR A 357 13.91 0.66 23.18
CA THR A 357 12.75 0.46 24.07
C THR A 357 12.25 1.75 24.71
N GLY A 358 13.07 2.81 24.68
CA GLY A 358 12.77 4.11 25.32
C GLY A 358 12.34 5.20 24.32
N GLU A 359 11.70 4.85 23.24
CA GLU A 359 11.19 5.80 22.26
C GLU A 359 10.11 6.74 22.83
N PRO A 360 9.78 7.86 22.17
CA PRO A 360 8.78 8.77 22.68
C PRO A 360 7.46 8.09 23.00
N PRO A 361 6.68 8.62 23.97
CA PRO A 361 5.35 8.09 24.30
C PRO A 361 4.38 8.06 23.13
N GLY A 362 3.58 7.02 23.04
CA GLY A 362 2.48 6.90 22.06
C GLY A 362 1.18 7.57 22.49
N VAL A 363 1.24 8.51 23.43
CA VAL A 363 0.07 9.19 24.02
C VAL A 363 -0.82 9.86 22.96
N VAL A 364 -2.14 9.69 23.10
CA VAL A 364 -3.16 10.42 22.34
C VAL A 364 -3.72 11.54 23.21
N ARG A 365 -3.84 12.74 22.63
CA ARG A 365 -4.27 13.92 23.39
C ARG A 365 -5.37 14.67 22.66
N ALA A 366 -6.34 15.18 23.44
CA ALA A 366 -7.40 16.05 22.97
C ALA A 366 -7.26 17.43 23.58
N PHE A 367 -7.42 18.43 22.74
CA PHE A 367 -7.33 19.83 23.12
C PHE A 367 -8.64 20.54 22.78
N ASP A 368 -9.07 21.47 23.64
CA ASP A 368 -10.24 22.32 23.36
C ASP A 368 -10.01 23.12 22.07
N VAL A 369 -10.96 23.09 21.14
CA VAL A 369 -10.83 23.68 19.79
C VAL A 369 -10.65 25.20 19.80
N HIS A 370 -11.11 25.90 20.87
CA HIS A 370 -11.01 27.35 20.99
C HIS A 370 -9.73 27.78 21.71
N THR A 371 -9.42 27.09 22.81
CA THR A 371 -8.36 27.53 23.74
C THR A 371 -7.05 26.77 23.61
N GLY A 372 -7.05 25.60 22.95
CA GLY A 372 -5.88 24.74 22.90
C GLY A 372 -5.48 24.12 24.25
N LYS A 373 -6.33 24.27 25.31
CA LYS A 373 -6.08 23.63 26.58
C LYS A 373 -6.30 22.13 26.48
N LEU A 374 -5.43 21.34 27.14
CA LEU A 374 -5.58 19.89 27.19
C LEU A 374 -6.91 19.54 27.87
N ALA A 375 -7.78 18.86 27.15
CA ALA A 375 -9.04 18.34 27.66
C ALA A 375 -8.82 16.98 28.36
N TRP A 376 -8.08 16.10 27.69
CA TRP A 376 -7.67 14.80 28.23
C TRP A 376 -6.46 14.24 27.47
N ALA A 377 -5.77 13.31 28.12
CA ALA A 377 -4.75 12.46 27.52
C ALA A 377 -5.11 11.00 27.75
N TRP A 378 -4.77 10.15 26.79
CA TRP A 378 -4.76 8.70 26.94
C TRP A 378 -3.33 8.18 26.74
N ASP A 379 -2.72 7.78 27.85
CA ASP A 379 -1.39 7.15 27.85
C ASP A 379 -1.57 5.63 27.87
N PRO A 380 -1.22 4.90 26.79
CA PRO A 380 -1.40 3.45 26.74
C PRO A 380 -0.69 2.70 27.88
N GLY A 381 0.43 3.21 28.37
CA GLY A 381 1.18 2.62 29.47
C GLY A 381 0.70 3.05 30.86
N ASN A 382 -0.13 4.08 30.96
CA ASN A 382 -0.72 4.57 32.20
C ASN A 382 -2.10 5.21 31.95
N PRO A 383 -3.13 4.42 31.61
CA PRO A 383 -4.44 4.96 31.26
C PRO A 383 -5.17 5.75 32.37
N ALA A 384 -4.69 5.66 33.59
CA ALA A 384 -5.21 6.46 34.72
C ALA A 384 -4.76 7.92 34.67
N LEU A 385 -3.64 8.22 33.96
CA LEU A 385 -3.15 9.57 33.78
C LEU A 385 -3.87 10.24 32.59
N THR A 386 -4.86 11.07 32.90
CA THR A 386 -5.69 11.75 31.87
C THR A 386 -5.29 13.22 31.64
N GLY A 387 -4.30 13.72 32.37
CA GLY A 387 -3.76 15.07 32.25
C GLY A 387 -2.30 15.11 31.80
N VAL A 388 -1.66 16.25 32.04
CA VAL A 388 -0.20 16.39 31.87
C VAL A 388 0.51 15.62 33.00
N PRO A 389 1.60 14.90 32.71
CA PRO A 389 2.38 14.26 33.76
C PRO A 389 2.86 15.26 34.82
N PRO A 390 2.98 14.85 36.08
CA PRO A 390 3.58 15.68 37.12
C PRO A 390 4.98 16.17 36.74
N GLU A 391 5.41 17.27 37.37
CA GLU A 391 6.75 17.81 37.14
C GLU A 391 7.85 16.75 37.34
N GLY A 392 8.79 16.66 36.41
CA GLY A 392 9.87 15.65 36.40
C GLY A 392 9.46 14.26 35.93
N GLN A 393 8.18 14.06 35.55
CA GLN A 393 7.69 12.81 34.96
C GLN A 393 7.31 13.01 33.50
N THR A 394 7.15 11.89 32.78
CA THR A 394 6.71 11.87 31.38
C THR A 394 5.54 10.92 31.21
N TYR A 395 4.82 11.05 30.11
CA TYR A 395 3.99 9.95 29.62
C TYR A 395 4.88 8.71 29.40
N THR A 396 4.27 7.53 29.36
CA THR A 396 4.99 6.26 29.30
C THR A 396 5.68 6.09 27.93
N ARG A 397 6.99 5.97 27.97
CA ARG A 397 7.82 5.83 26.75
C ARG A 397 7.74 4.42 26.17
N GLY A 398 7.96 4.30 24.86
CA GLY A 398 7.98 3.01 24.15
C GLY A 398 6.60 2.37 23.93
N THR A 399 5.54 3.08 24.28
CA THR A 399 4.15 2.58 24.19
C THR A 399 3.58 2.62 22.78
N PRO A 400 2.52 1.82 22.51
CA PRO A 400 1.78 1.91 21.26
C PRO A 400 1.35 3.33 20.92
N ASN A 401 1.41 3.71 19.65
CA ASN A 401 1.06 5.04 19.17
C ASN A 401 -0.09 4.99 18.14
N VAL A 402 -0.66 6.14 17.84
CA VAL A 402 -1.69 6.30 16.79
C VAL A 402 -1.15 7.25 15.73
N TRP A 403 -0.57 6.71 14.68
CA TRP A 403 0.02 7.49 13.60
C TRP A 403 -0.88 7.63 12.36
N SER A 404 -1.96 6.86 12.28
CA SER A 404 -2.93 6.96 11.19
C SER A 404 -4.15 7.81 11.59
N ALA A 405 -5.09 8.01 10.65
CA ALA A 405 -6.30 8.78 10.92
C ALA A 405 -7.25 8.03 11.85
N MET A 406 -7.93 8.77 12.71
CA MET A 406 -8.93 8.29 13.67
C MET A 406 -10.34 8.55 13.14
N SER A 407 -11.34 7.87 13.73
CA SER A 407 -12.76 8.09 13.42
C SER A 407 -13.56 8.45 14.67
N TYR A 408 -14.67 9.16 14.47
CA TYR A 408 -15.52 9.64 15.54
C TYR A 408 -17.00 9.40 15.24
N ASP A 409 -17.70 8.77 16.19
CA ASP A 409 -19.16 8.65 16.19
C ASP A 409 -19.74 9.65 17.19
N ALA A 410 -20.36 10.70 16.66
CA ALA A 410 -20.96 11.74 17.49
C ALA A 410 -22.18 11.25 18.29
N LYS A 411 -22.90 10.25 17.80
CA LYS A 411 -24.08 9.69 18.48
C LYS A 411 -23.69 8.87 19.71
N LEU A 412 -22.61 8.10 19.60
CA LEU A 412 -22.07 7.29 20.68
C LEU A 412 -21.08 8.08 21.55
N ASN A 413 -20.61 9.23 21.06
CA ASN A 413 -19.53 10.03 21.65
C ASN A 413 -18.23 9.21 21.82
N LEU A 414 -17.90 8.38 20.82
CA LEU A 414 -16.73 7.51 20.81
C LEU A 414 -15.75 7.88 19.70
N ILE A 415 -14.48 7.93 20.07
CA ILE A 415 -13.36 8.03 19.14
C ILE A 415 -12.71 6.67 19.02
N TYR A 416 -12.41 6.24 17.80
CA TYR A 416 -11.80 4.96 17.51
C TYR A 416 -10.36 5.16 17.07
N LEU A 417 -9.44 4.59 17.87
CA LEU A 417 -7.99 4.73 17.73
C LEU A 417 -7.41 3.45 17.13
N PRO A 418 -6.90 3.49 15.89
CA PRO A 418 -6.16 2.38 15.32
C PRO A 418 -4.70 2.46 15.80
N THR A 419 -4.32 1.64 16.78
CA THR A 419 -2.99 1.70 17.38
C THR A 419 -1.95 0.97 16.56
N GLY A 420 -0.73 1.49 16.58
CA GLY A 420 0.46 0.80 16.15
C GLY A 420 1.02 -0.12 17.24
N ASN A 421 2.22 -0.60 16.99
CA ASN A 421 2.91 -1.49 17.90
C ASN A 421 3.65 -0.72 19.00
N ALA A 422 3.94 -1.38 20.13
CA ALA A 422 4.90 -0.89 21.10
C ALA A 422 6.31 -1.05 20.54
N THR A 423 7.21 -0.13 20.89
CA THR A 423 8.58 -0.14 20.36
C THR A 423 9.52 -1.01 21.21
N PRO A 424 10.44 -1.74 20.54
CA PRO A 424 10.63 -1.93 19.11
C PRO A 424 9.68 -2.99 18.52
N ASP A 425 9.49 -2.98 17.20
CA ASP A 425 8.49 -3.84 16.54
C ASP A 425 8.86 -5.34 16.51
N PHE A 426 10.14 -5.67 16.34
CA PHE A 426 10.57 -7.05 16.05
C PHE A 426 11.03 -7.84 17.26
N PHE A 427 11.04 -7.23 18.45
CA PHE A 427 11.35 -7.90 19.71
C PHE A 427 10.48 -7.33 20.83
N GLY A 428 9.70 -8.19 21.47
CA GLY A 428 8.73 -7.81 22.49
C GLY A 428 9.03 -8.35 23.90
N GLY A 429 10.21 -8.91 24.13
CA GLY A 429 10.57 -9.49 25.44
C GLY A 429 10.52 -8.49 26.60
N GLU A 430 10.77 -7.21 26.32
CA GLU A 430 10.78 -6.13 27.31
C GLU A 430 9.40 -5.42 27.48
N ARG A 431 8.39 -5.80 26.69
CA ARG A 431 7.06 -5.17 26.73
C ARG A 431 6.32 -5.45 28.02
N THR A 432 5.63 -4.43 28.51
CA THR A 432 4.73 -4.55 29.65
C THR A 432 3.41 -5.22 29.26
N ALA A 433 2.61 -5.58 30.26
CA ALA A 433 1.26 -6.12 30.00
C ALA A 433 0.33 -5.09 29.32
N LEU A 434 0.52 -3.79 29.56
CA LEU A 434 -0.25 -2.73 28.88
C LEU A 434 0.22 -2.52 27.43
N ASP A 435 1.53 -2.64 27.16
CA ASP A 435 2.02 -2.64 25.78
C ASP A 435 1.40 -3.79 24.98
N ASP A 436 1.41 -5.00 25.54
CA ASP A 436 0.78 -6.16 24.92
C ASP A 436 -0.74 -5.99 24.75
N LYS A 437 -1.39 -5.29 25.69
CA LYS A 437 -2.85 -5.06 25.64
C LYS A 437 -3.29 -4.12 24.52
N TYR A 438 -2.53 -3.04 24.29
CA TYR A 438 -2.94 -1.95 23.40
C TYR A 438 -2.17 -1.87 22.10
N SER A 439 -1.14 -2.72 21.89
CA SER A 439 -0.47 -2.81 20.58
C SER A 439 -1.39 -3.38 19.52
N SER A 440 -1.30 -2.85 18.31
CA SER A 440 -1.97 -3.35 17.09
C SER A 440 -3.46 -3.64 17.34
N SER A 441 -4.14 -2.66 17.92
CA SER A 441 -5.50 -2.77 18.46
C SER A 441 -6.40 -1.63 17.98
N ILE A 442 -7.70 -1.90 17.94
CA ILE A 442 -8.71 -0.85 17.87
C ILE A 442 -9.08 -0.51 19.32
N VAL A 443 -8.92 0.74 19.69
CA VAL A 443 -9.26 1.23 21.03
C VAL A 443 -10.34 2.29 20.92
N ALA A 444 -11.51 2.05 21.51
CA ALA A 444 -12.59 3.03 21.58
C ALA A 444 -12.48 3.81 22.88
N VAL A 445 -12.38 5.12 22.78
CA VAL A 445 -12.32 6.02 23.92
C VAL A 445 -13.50 6.99 23.91
N ASP A 446 -13.96 7.34 25.09
CA ASP A 446 -14.98 8.39 25.28
C ASP A 446 -14.41 9.75 24.83
N ALA A 447 -15.09 10.44 23.93
CA ALA A 447 -14.59 11.69 23.34
C ALA A 447 -14.49 12.84 24.35
N THR A 448 -15.25 12.79 25.44
CA THR A 448 -15.24 13.81 26.50
C THR A 448 -14.13 13.58 27.52
N THR A 449 -13.83 12.31 27.84
CA THR A 449 -12.95 11.95 28.97
C THR A 449 -11.65 11.28 28.57
N GLY A 450 -11.55 10.75 27.36
CA GLY A 450 -10.41 9.94 26.92
C GLY A 450 -10.35 8.55 27.54
N GLN A 451 -11.35 8.16 28.33
CA GLN A 451 -11.38 6.84 28.96
C GLN A 451 -11.71 5.74 27.98
N VAL A 452 -11.00 4.62 28.07
CA VAL A 452 -11.22 3.43 27.23
C VAL A 452 -12.59 2.82 27.56
N ARG A 453 -13.41 2.62 26.54
CA ARG A 453 -14.70 1.94 26.63
C ARG A 453 -14.57 0.46 26.28
N TRP A 454 -13.83 0.17 25.22
CA TRP A 454 -13.48 -1.18 24.79
C TRP A 454 -12.22 -1.17 23.93
N HIS A 455 -11.60 -2.31 23.77
CA HIS A 455 -10.51 -2.52 22.82
C HIS A 455 -10.65 -3.90 22.17
N PHE A 456 -10.13 -4.00 20.96
CA PHE A 456 -10.04 -5.26 20.23
C PHE A 456 -8.65 -5.38 19.60
N GLN A 457 -7.92 -6.43 19.95
CA GLN A 457 -6.57 -6.64 19.46
C GLN A 457 -6.58 -7.45 18.15
N THR A 458 -5.95 -6.94 17.11
CA THR A 458 -5.88 -7.60 15.80
C THR A 458 -4.62 -8.45 15.63
N THR A 459 -3.61 -8.24 16.48
CA THR A 459 -2.39 -9.05 16.54
C THR A 459 -1.93 -9.15 17.97
N HIS A 460 -1.87 -10.36 18.52
CA HIS A 460 -1.36 -10.59 19.86
C HIS A 460 0.16 -10.56 19.86
N HIS A 461 0.76 -9.83 20.80
CA HIS A 461 2.21 -9.72 20.94
C HIS A 461 2.92 -9.56 19.59
N ASP A 462 2.62 -8.45 18.92
CA ASP A 462 3.03 -8.19 17.53
C ASP A 462 4.57 -8.13 17.41
N LEU A 463 5.14 -9.02 16.60
CA LEU A 463 6.56 -9.12 16.29
C LEU A 463 6.84 -8.84 14.80
N TRP A 464 5.87 -8.29 14.07
CA TRP A 464 5.90 -8.16 12.62
C TRP A 464 5.70 -6.73 12.12
N ASP A 465 5.53 -5.76 13.03
CA ASP A 465 5.12 -4.40 12.66
C ASP A 465 3.75 -4.41 11.93
N PHE A 466 2.79 -5.12 12.51
CA PHE A 466 1.42 -5.22 12.01
C PHE A 466 0.48 -4.19 12.61
N ASP A 467 0.97 -2.95 12.72
CA ASP A 467 0.16 -1.79 13.08
C ASP A 467 -1.20 -1.79 12.42
N LEU A 468 -2.17 -1.12 13.03
CA LEU A 468 -3.38 -0.70 12.33
C LEU A 468 -3.13 0.62 11.60
N PRO A 469 -2.94 0.57 10.27
CA PRO A 469 -2.44 1.73 9.53
C PRO A 469 -3.53 2.61 8.96
N SER A 470 -4.80 2.18 9.05
CA SER A 470 -5.92 2.78 8.33
C SER A 470 -6.95 3.41 9.25
N GLN A 471 -7.63 4.44 8.76
CA GLN A 471 -8.79 5.02 9.42
C GLN A 471 -9.88 3.94 9.59
N PRO A 472 -10.41 3.71 10.78
CA PRO A 472 -11.57 2.84 10.97
C PRO A 472 -12.77 3.37 10.18
N LEU A 473 -13.39 2.54 9.35
CA LEU A 473 -14.64 2.88 8.66
C LEU A 473 -15.81 2.64 9.61
N LEU A 474 -16.64 3.65 9.83
CA LEU A 474 -17.89 3.53 10.59
C LEU A 474 -19.08 3.48 9.63
N TYR A 475 -19.94 2.49 9.78
CA TYR A 475 -21.07 2.28 8.89
C TYR A 475 -22.26 1.67 9.64
N ASP A 476 -23.47 2.11 9.30
CA ASP A 476 -24.72 1.51 9.79
C ASP A 476 -25.14 0.44 8.78
N LEU A 477 -24.65 -0.79 9.01
CA LEU A 477 -24.86 -1.93 8.10
C LEU A 477 -26.33 -2.39 8.14
N PRO A 478 -27.06 -2.40 7.01
CA PRO A 478 -28.43 -2.91 6.97
C PRO A 478 -28.49 -4.37 7.42
N ASP A 479 -29.40 -4.67 8.35
CA ASP A 479 -29.61 -6.00 8.94
C ASP A 479 -30.54 -6.91 8.12
N GLY A 480 -31.08 -6.40 7.03
CA GLY A 480 -32.05 -7.09 6.17
C GLY A 480 -33.46 -7.21 6.75
N LYS A 481 -33.69 -6.66 7.95
CA LYS A 481 -35.00 -6.69 8.65
C LYS A 481 -35.61 -5.29 8.83
N GLY A 482 -35.03 -4.31 8.17
CA GLY A 482 -35.43 -2.90 8.24
C GLY A 482 -34.70 -2.07 9.30
N GLY A 483 -33.76 -2.68 10.02
CA GLY A 483 -32.84 -2.04 10.96
C GLY A 483 -31.41 -1.99 10.45
N THR A 484 -30.49 -1.53 11.30
CA THR A 484 -29.06 -1.47 11.05
C THR A 484 -28.25 -1.96 12.24
N THR A 485 -27.06 -2.50 11.96
CA THR A 485 -26.04 -2.80 12.96
C THR A 485 -24.94 -1.75 12.87
N PRO A 486 -24.61 -1.05 13.95
CA PRO A 486 -23.52 -0.07 13.94
C PRO A 486 -22.17 -0.80 13.89
N VAL A 487 -21.55 -0.84 12.70
CA VAL A 487 -20.28 -1.54 12.51
C VAL A 487 -19.10 -0.57 12.42
N LEU A 488 -17.95 -1.08 12.84
CA LEU A 488 -16.63 -0.55 12.56
C LEU A 488 -15.89 -1.58 11.70
N VAL A 489 -15.34 -1.14 10.57
CA VAL A 489 -14.55 -2.01 9.69
C VAL A 489 -13.10 -1.52 9.72
N GLN A 490 -12.19 -2.41 10.10
CA GLN A 490 -10.76 -2.13 10.21
C GLN A 490 -9.97 -3.03 9.27
N THR A 491 -9.23 -2.42 8.37
CA THR A 491 -8.22 -3.12 7.55
C THR A 491 -6.87 -3.12 8.25
N SER A 492 -6.07 -4.13 8.00
CA SER A 492 -4.82 -4.37 8.73
C SER A 492 -3.66 -4.71 7.81
N LYS A 493 -2.43 -4.49 8.30
CA LYS A 493 -1.20 -4.78 7.55
C LYS A 493 -1.07 -6.26 7.18
N GLN A 494 -1.55 -7.18 8.02
CA GLN A 494 -1.51 -8.61 7.74
C GLN A 494 -2.53 -9.08 6.67
N GLY A 495 -3.29 -8.17 6.08
CA GLY A 495 -4.22 -8.51 5.01
C GLY A 495 -5.59 -9.00 5.49
N MET A 496 -5.93 -8.78 6.75
CA MET A 496 -7.23 -9.13 7.32
C MET A 496 -8.14 -7.90 7.44
N ILE A 497 -9.45 -8.14 7.41
CA ILE A 497 -10.49 -7.12 7.59
C ILE A 497 -11.32 -7.55 8.79
N PHE A 498 -11.34 -6.73 9.83
CA PHE A 498 -12.13 -6.97 11.03
C PHE A 498 -13.38 -6.10 10.99
N MET A 499 -14.55 -6.71 11.19
CA MET A 499 -15.81 -6.00 11.29
C MET A 499 -16.40 -6.23 12.68
N LEU A 500 -16.46 -5.15 13.47
CA LEU A 500 -16.89 -5.15 14.85
C LEU A 500 -18.16 -4.32 15.03
N ASN A 501 -18.94 -4.62 16.06
CA ASN A 501 -19.94 -3.68 16.57
C ASN A 501 -19.19 -2.49 17.20
N ARG A 502 -19.38 -1.27 16.66
CA ARG A 502 -18.61 -0.12 17.13
C ARG A 502 -19.03 0.43 18.50
N GLU A 503 -20.17 -0.01 19.03
CA GLU A 503 -20.63 0.32 20.38
C GLU A 503 -19.95 -0.56 21.43
N THR A 504 -19.76 -1.87 21.13
CA THR A 504 -19.33 -2.87 22.11
C THR A 504 -17.93 -3.44 21.87
N GLY A 505 -17.40 -3.33 20.65
CA GLY A 505 -16.15 -3.96 20.24
C GLY A 505 -16.26 -5.45 19.89
N GLU A 506 -17.44 -6.05 19.99
CA GLU A 506 -17.66 -7.46 19.66
C GLU A 506 -17.64 -7.70 18.15
N PRO A 507 -17.02 -8.81 17.66
CA PRO A 507 -17.03 -9.16 16.26
C PRO A 507 -18.43 -9.35 15.70
N VAL A 508 -18.75 -8.64 14.62
CA VAL A 508 -19.94 -8.86 13.79
C VAL A 508 -19.63 -9.91 12.71
N ALA A 509 -18.48 -9.80 12.08
CA ALA A 509 -17.95 -10.86 11.24
C ALA A 509 -17.12 -11.84 12.09
N LYS A 510 -17.23 -13.13 11.83
CA LYS A 510 -16.60 -14.19 12.64
C LYS A 510 -15.07 -14.03 12.71
N VAL A 511 -14.54 -14.04 13.91
CA VAL A 511 -13.10 -14.10 14.22
C VAL A 511 -12.82 -15.40 14.97
N GLU A 512 -11.74 -16.08 14.59
CA GLU A 512 -11.28 -17.32 15.23
C GLU A 512 -9.85 -17.16 15.75
N GLU A 513 -9.63 -17.58 17.00
CA GLU A 513 -8.27 -17.76 17.49
C GLU A 513 -7.68 -19.05 16.89
N ARG A 514 -6.58 -18.92 16.16
CA ARG A 514 -5.90 -20.03 15.51
C ARG A 514 -4.47 -20.18 16.01
N PRO A 515 -4.00 -21.42 16.24
CA PRO A 515 -2.61 -21.68 16.59
C PRO A 515 -1.66 -21.11 15.53
N VAL A 516 -0.56 -20.54 15.98
CA VAL A 516 0.50 -19.97 15.13
C VAL A 516 1.86 -20.51 15.55
N PRO A 517 2.87 -20.47 14.65
CA PRO A 517 4.21 -20.94 14.96
C PRO A 517 4.83 -20.17 16.13
N ALA A 518 5.44 -20.88 17.06
CA ALA A 518 6.31 -20.32 18.07
C ALA A 518 7.70 -20.07 17.47
N GLY A 519 8.37 -19.02 17.92
CA GLY A 519 9.77 -18.77 17.63
C GLY A 519 10.71 -19.37 18.68
N ASN A 520 12.00 -19.12 18.51
CA ASN A 520 13.07 -19.64 19.38
C ASN A 520 14.08 -18.59 19.83
N VAL A 521 13.78 -17.32 19.68
CA VAL A 521 14.66 -16.22 20.06
C VAL A 521 14.74 -16.13 21.58
N LYS A 522 15.94 -16.12 22.13
CA LYS A 522 16.14 -16.10 23.58
C LYS A 522 15.64 -14.78 24.18
N GLY A 523 14.80 -14.89 25.21
CA GLY A 523 14.21 -13.76 25.91
C GLY A 523 12.93 -13.21 25.28
N GLU A 524 12.52 -13.75 24.12
CA GLU A 524 11.25 -13.39 23.47
C GLU A 524 10.10 -14.23 24.04
N ARG A 525 8.90 -13.64 23.97
CA ARG A 525 7.64 -14.30 24.29
C ARG A 525 6.82 -14.46 22.99
N TYR A 526 6.02 -15.49 22.90
CA TYR A 526 5.20 -15.77 21.72
C TYR A 526 3.76 -16.03 22.12
N SER A 527 2.82 -15.39 21.44
CA SER A 527 1.41 -15.75 21.60
C SER A 527 1.17 -17.13 20.97
N PRO A 528 0.48 -18.05 21.63
CA PRO A 528 0.18 -19.37 21.07
C PRO A 528 -0.84 -19.32 19.94
N THR A 529 -1.67 -18.28 19.90
CA THR A 529 -2.72 -18.07 18.89
C THR A 529 -2.71 -16.64 18.38
N GLN A 530 -3.38 -16.45 17.24
CA GLN A 530 -3.66 -15.13 16.68
C GLN A 530 -5.12 -15.08 16.19
N PRO A 531 -5.75 -13.87 16.21
CA PRO A 531 -7.09 -13.68 15.71
C PRO A 531 -7.11 -13.69 14.18
N TYR A 532 -7.88 -14.61 13.60
CA TYR A 532 -8.14 -14.67 12.16
C TYR A 532 -9.55 -14.22 11.86
N SER A 533 -9.69 -13.16 11.07
CA SER A 533 -11.00 -12.69 10.61
C SER A 533 -11.51 -13.56 9.48
N VAL A 534 -12.19 -14.66 9.84
CA VAL A 534 -12.66 -15.68 8.88
C VAL A 534 -14.02 -15.34 8.27
N GLY A 535 -14.76 -14.39 8.86
CA GLY A 535 -16.02 -13.89 8.31
C GLY A 535 -15.87 -12.82 7.23
N MET A 536 -14.63 -12.41 6.95
CA MET A 536 -14.29 -11.43 5.91
C MET A 536 -13.20 -12.00 5.00
N PRO A 537 -13.04 -11.50 3.75
CA PRO A 537 -12.00 -11.99 2.87
C PRO A 537 -10.62 -11.53 3.35
N MET A 538 -9.62 -12.36 3.16
CA MET A 538 -8.22 -11.98 3.31
C MET A 538 -7.71 -11.42 1.98
N ILE A 539 -7.06 -10.23 2.03
CA ILE A 539 -6.57 -9.54 0.85
C ILE A 539 -5.05 -9.52 0.86
N GLY A 540 -4.44 -10.16 -0.15
CA GLY A 540 -2.99 -10.23 -0.26
C GLY A 540 -2.30 -11.09 0.81
N ASN A 541 -3.05 -11.78 1.63
CA ASN A 541 -2.56 -12.69 2.65
C ASN A 541 -2.65 -14.13 2.16
N GLN A 542 -1.51 -14.75 1.94
CA GLN A 542 -1.40 -16.19 1.60
C GLN A 542 -0.11 -16.77 2.17
N THR A 543 -0.14 -18.05 2.49
CA THR A 543 1.09 -18.80 2.76
C THR A 543 1.77 -19.12 1.44
N LEU A 544 2.95 -18.55 1.22
CA LEU A 544 3.72 -18.75 0.01
C LEU A 544 4.37 -20.15 0.00
N THR A 545 4.46 -20.71 -1.20
CA THR A 545 5.18 -21.95 -1.49
C THR A 545 6.27 -21.71 -2.53
N GLU A 546 7.14 -22.67 -2.77
CA GLU A 546 8.17 -22.57 -3.80
C GLU A 546 7.57 -22.29 -5.19
N SER A 547 6.42 -22.88 -5.50
CA SER A 547 5.72 -22.69 -6.77
C SER A 547 5.13 -21.30 -6.96
N ASP A 548 4.97 -20.51 -5.88
CA ASP A 548 4.55 -19.11 -5.95
C ASP A 548 5.70 -18.16 -6.33
N MET A 549 6.93 -18.65 -6.38
CA MET A 549 8.07 -17.83 -6.75
C MET A 549 8.05 -17.50 -8.24
N TRP A 550 8.55 -16.30 -8.54
CA TRP A 550 8.48 -15.68 -9.85
C TRP A 550 9.77 -14.90 -10.17
N GLY A 551 9.93 -14.56 -11.41
CA GLY A 551 11.01 -13.72 -11.91
C GLY A 551 10.74 -13.34 -13.36
N ALA A 552 11.37 -12.29 -13.86
CA ALA A 552 11.23 -11.85 -15.25
C ALA A 552 11.87 -12.84 -16.24
N THR A 553 12.86 -13.60 -15.79
CA THR A 553 13.56 -14.63 -16.57
C THR A 553 13.61 -15.95 -15.79
N PRO A 554 13.87 -17.09 -16.42
CA PRO A 554 14.07 -18.37 -15.70
C PRO A 554 15.21 -18.32 -14.66
N ILE A 555 16.25 -17.55 -14.91
CA ILE A 555 17.38 -17.39 -13.96
C ILE A 555 16.92 -16.57 -12.74
N ASP A 556 16.22 -15.48 -12.98
CA ASP A 556 15.66 -14.62 -11.92
C ASP A 556 14.67 -15.41 -11.05
N LEU A 557 13.76 -16.17 -11.68
CA LEU A 557 12.86 -17.10 -11.01
C LEU A 557 13.62 -18.12 -10.14
N LEU A 558 14.69 -18.70 -10.69
CA LEU A 558 15.48 -19.71 -9.99
C LEU A 558 16.19 -19.13 -8.77
N LEU A 559 16.72 -17.92 -8.87
CA LEU A 559 17.32 -17.21 -7.74
C LEU A 559 16.30 -16.90 -6.65
N CYS A 560 15.07 -16.51 -7.02
CA CYS A 560 13.97 -16.30 -6.07
C CYS A 560 13.55 -17.59 -5.36
N ARG A 561 13.53 -18.75 -6.07
CA ARG A 561 13.26 -20.07 -5.46
C ARG A 561 14.34 -20.45 -4.44
N ILE A 562 15.61 -20.21 -4.79
CA ILE A 562 16.73 -20.48 -3.87
C ILE A 562 16.58 -19.63 -2.60
N GLN A 563 16.37 -18.30 -2.75
CA GLN A 563 16.17 -17.40 -1.62
C GLN A 563 15.01 -17.87 -0.74
N PHE A 564 13.88 -18.25 -1.35
CA PHE A 564 12.71 -18.73 -0.62
C PHE A 564 13.02 -19.98 0.20
N LYS A 565 13.72 -20.95 -0.37
CA LYS A 565 14.08 -22.20 0.30
C LYS A 565 15.13 -22.03 1.39
N GLU A 566 15.93 -20.95 1.32
CA GLU A 566 16.90 -20.57 2.36
C GLU A 566 16.24 -19.82 3.54
N MET A 567 14.94 -19.53 3.47
CA MET A 567 14.19 -18.82 4.51
C MET A 567 13.10 -19.72 5.14
N ARG A 568 12.84 -19.48 6.41
CA ARG A 568 11.70 -20.07 7.10
C ARG A 568 10.43 -19.26 6.77
N HIS A 569 9.41 -19.95 6.28
CA HIS A 569 8.09 -19.35 6.03
C HIS A 569 6.98 -20.34 6.38
N GLN A 570 6.12 -19.96 7.31
CA GLN A 570 5.06 -20.80 7.88
C GLN A 570 3.71 -20.05 7.89
N GLY A 571 3.53 -19.08 6.98
CA GLY A 571 2.38 -18.21 6.90
C GLY A 571 2.64 -16.82 7.44
N VAL A 572 1.58 -16.00 7.53
CA VAL A 572 1.64 -14.57 7.86
C VAL A 572 2.29 -14.29 9.22
N PHE A 573 2.09 -15.17 10.20
CA PHE A 573 2.65 -15.03 11.54
C PHE A 573 3.92 -15.88 11.74
N THR A 574 4.77 -15.98 10.72
CA THR A 574 6.11 -16.55 10.86
C THR A 574 6.96 -15.64 11.74
N PRO A 575 7.35 -16.03 12.97
CA PRO A 575 8.07 -15.15 13.87
C PRO A 575 9.51 -14.92 13.39
N PRO A 576 10.06 -13.71 13.57
CA PRO A 576 11.47 -13.46 13.34
C PRO A 576 12.35 -14.41 14.18
N GLY A 577 13.48 -14.84 13.64
CA GLY A 577 14.46 -15.70 14.28
C GLY A 577 15.88 -15.22 14.04
N GLU A 578 16.89 -15.90 14.61
CA GLU A 578 18.28 -15.65 14.22
C GLU A 578 18.60 -16.21 12.82
N ASP A 579 17.80 -17.17 12.35
CA ASP A 579 17.74 -17.61 10.95
C ASP A 579 16.89 -16.66 10.11
N ARG A 580 17.14 -16.58 8.80
CA ARG A 580 16.33 -15.76 7.91
C ARG A 580 14.89 -16.30 7.85
N SER A 581 13.94 -15.40 8.01
CA SER A 581 12.50 -15.68 7.89
C SER A 581 11.86 -14.77 6.86
N LEU A 582 10.82 -15.26 6.19
CA LEU A 582 10.01 -14.51 5.26
C LEU A 582 8.67 -14.17 5.90
N GLN A 583 8.44 -12.88 6.08
CA GLN A 583 7.16 -12.30 6.44
C GLN A 583 6.41 -11.91 5.15
N PHE A 584 5.18 -12.39 4.99
CA PHE A 584 4.33 -12.05 3.84
C PHE A 584 2.85 -11.97 4.26
N PRO A 585 2.18 -10.81 4.06
CA PRO A 585 2.78 -9.54 3.64
C PRO A 585 3.86 -9.04 4.61
N GLY A 586 4.77 -8.19 4.10
CA GLY A 586 5.85 -7.62 4.91
C GLY A 586 5.39 -6.50 5.84
N SER A 587 6.32 -5.80 6.48
CA SER A 587 6.03 -4.74 7.46
C SER A 587 5.37 -3.48 6.86
N LEU A 588 5.50 -3.24 5.56
CA LEU A 588 4.67 -2.23 4.87
C LEU A 588 3.19 -2.65 4.83
N GLY A 589 2.93 -3.93 5.04
CA GLY A 589 1.60 -4.50 5.07
C GLY A 589 0.98 -4.73 3.70
N GLY A 590 -0.16 -5.41 3.69
CA GLY A 590 -1.02 -5.55 2.53
C GLY A 590 -1.85 -4.27 2.32
N MET A 591 -2.68 -3.90 3.30
CA MET A 591 -3.45 -2.66 3.32
C MET A 591 -2.74 -1.63 4.20
N ASN A 592 -2.84 -0.34 3.86
CA ASN A 592 -2.08 0.70 4.54
C ASN A 592 -2.93 1.98 4.75
N TRP A 593 -2.28 3.10 5.08
CA TRP A 593 -2.90 4.36 5.52
C TRP A 593 -3.91 4.98 4.54
N GLY A 594 -3.90 4.58 3.28
CA GLY A 594 -4.91 5.02 2.31
C GLY A 594 -6.34 4.67 2.71
N SER A 595 -6.49 3.72 3.63
CA SER A 595 -7.77 3.31 4.20
C SER A 595 -8.71 2.70 3.15
N VAL A 596 -10.00 2.90 3.30
CA VAL A 596 -11.02 2.35 2.40
C VAL A 596 -11.91 3.45 1.88
N SER A 597 -12.70 3.16 0.85
CA SER A 597 -13.88 3.93 0.48
C SER A 597 -15.11 3.04 0.46
N LEU A 598 -16.28 3.62 0.63
CA LEU A 598 -17.54 2.91 0.79
C LEU A 598 -18.56 3.39 -0.25
N ASP A 599 -19.32 2.48 -0.83
CA ASP A 599 -20.62 2.77 -1.42
C ASP A 599 -21.71 2.36 -0.39
N PRO A 600 -22.27 3.30 0.35
CA PRO A 600 -23.24 3.00 1.39
C PRO A 600 -24.56 2.51 0.85
N ASN A 601 -24.90 2.82 -0.40
CA ASN A 601 -26.13 2.39 -1.05
C ASN A 601 -26.15 0.88 -1.32
N ASN A 602 -24.97 0.30 -1.55
CA ASN A 602 -24.83 -1.10 -1.89
C ASN A 602 -24.04 -1.89 -0.82
N SER A 603 -23.60 -1.24 0.26
CA SER A 603 -22.73 -1.82 1.30
C SER A 603 -21.43 -2.39 0.74
N LEU A 604 -20.88 -1.75 -0.30
CA LEU A 604 -19.63 -2.14 -0.92
C LEU A 604 -18.46 -1.31 -0.40
N MET A 605 -17.48 -1.97 0.13
CA MET A 605 -16.22 -1.37 0.55
C MET A 605 -15.14 -1.61 -0.51
N PHE A 606 -14.39 -0.57 -0.84
CA PHE A 606 -13.27 -0.65 -1.77
C PHE A 606 -11.96 -0.46 -1.04
N VAL A 607 -10.99 -1.31 -1.34
CA VAL A 607 -9.67 -1.29 -0.71
C VAL A 607 -8.58 -1.70 -1.69
N ASN A 608 -7.47 -0.97 -1.66
CA ASN A 608 -6.26 -1.31 -2.39
C ASN A 608 -5.26 -2.02 -1.48
N ASP A 609 -4.46 -2.91 -2.05
CA ASP A 609 -3.42 -3.64 -1.35
C ASP A 609 -2.08 -3.62 -2.10
N MET A 610 -1.01 -3.86 -1.34
CA MET A 610 0.31 -4.13 -1.88
C MET A 610 0.80 -5.49 -1.40
N ARG A 611 1.58 -6.18 -2.24
CA ARG A 611 2.09 -7.52 -1.97
C ARG A 611 3.60 -7.53 -2.10
N LEU A 612 4.26 -7.24 -0.99
CA LEU A 612 5.71 -7.22 -0.86
C LEU A 612 6.13 -8.04 0.36
N GLY A 613 7.03 -8.99 0.16
CA GLY A 613 7.61 -9.77 1.24
C GLY A 613 8.77 -9.04 1.92
N LEU A 614 8.96 -9.34 3.20
CA LEU A 614 10.09 -8.89 4.00
C LEU A 614 10.88 -10.09 4.48
N ALA A 615 12.14 -10.20 4.08
CA ALA A 615 13.09 -11.10 4.71
C ALA A 615 13.67 -10.40 5.95
N ASN A 616 13.63 -11.09 7.09
CA ASN A 616 14.18 -10.55 8.34
C ASN A 616 14.90 -11.63 9.17
N TYR A 617 15.78 -11.18 10.05
CA TYR A 617 16.41 -12.01 11.06
C TYR A 617 16.98 -11.17 12.21
N MET A 618 17.07 -11.78 13.38
CA MET A 618 17.61 -11.17 14.57
C MET A 618 19.13 -11.12 14.51
N VAL A 619 19.70 -9.96 14.80
CA VAL A 619 21.14 -9.73 14.87
C VAL A 619 21.53 -9.59 16.33
N PRO A 620 22.36 -10.51 16.88
CA PRO A 620 22.82 -10.40 18.28
C PRO A 620 23.43 -9.03 18.56
N ARG A 621 23.18 -8.45 19.74
CA ARG A 621 23.61 -7.10 20.13
C ARG A 621 25.06 -6.81 19.81
N ALA A 622 25.97 -7.77 20.09
CA ALA A 622 27.39 -7.61 19.84
C ALA A 622 27.77 -7.41 18.35
N LYS A 623 26.86 -7.76 17.42
CA LYS A 623 27.06 -7.63 15.97
C LYS A 623 26.33 -6.43 15.37
N VAL A 624 25.56 -5.70 16.17
CA VAL A 624 24.85 -4.49 15.70
C VAL A 624 25.85 -3.34 15.67
N ALA A 625 26.02 -2.72 14.49
CA ALA A 625 26.88 -1.56 14.32
C ALA A 625 26.35 -0.37 15.14
N LYS A 626 27.26 0.44 15.72
CA LYS A 626 26.88 1.59 16.56
C LYS A 626 26.12 2.69 15.81
N ASP A 627 26.31 2.78 14.51
CA ASP A 627 25.68 3.71 13.59
C ASP A 627 24.50 3.09 12.82
N ALA A 628 24.06 1.89 13.21
CA ALA A 628 22.91 1.26 12.59
C ALA A 628 21.69 2.17 12.74
N SER A 629 21.07 2.53 11.64
CA SER A 629 19.87 3.35 11.61
C SER A 629 18.67 2.65 10.98
N GLY A 630 18.89 1.86 9.92
CA GLY A 630 17.88 1.04 9.25
C GLY A 630 16.56 1.77 8.94
N ILE A 631 16.62 3.08 8.68
CA ILE A 631 15.41 3.93 8.55
C ILE A 631 14.45 3.38 7.51
N GLU A 632 14.97 2.88 6.39
CA GLU A 632 14.15 2.21 5.37
C GLU A 632 14.26 0.69 5.44
N MET A 633 15.48 0.19 5.22
CA MET A 633 15.88 -1.22 5.25
C MET A 633 17.25 -1.33 5.89
N GLY A 634 17.70 -2.56 6.13
CA GLY A 634 18.95 -2.82 6.83
C GLY A 634 18.73 -3.06 8.33
N ILE A 635 19.78 -2.92 9.11
CA ILE A 635 19.74 -3.23 10.54
C ILE A 635 19.12 -2.07 11.33
N VAL A 636 18.05 -2.36 12.05
CA VAL A 636 17.51 -1.48 13.10
C VAL A 636 18.14 -1.86 14.44
N PRO A 637 18.55 -0.85 15.23
CA PRO A 637 19.38 -1.12 16.42
C PRO A 637 18.61 -1.76 17.58
N MET A 638 17.36 -1.46 17.81
CA MET A 638 16.53 -1.94 18.91
C MET A 638 17.27 -1.89 20.27
N GLU A 639 17.87 -0.74 20.61
CA GLU A 639 18.60 -0.56 21.86
C GLU A 639 17.71 -0.86 23.08
N GLY A 640 18.33 -1.45 24.13
CA GLY A 640 17.59 -1.94 25.30
C GLY A 640 17.11 -3.39 25.16
N THR A 641 17.31 -4.01 23.99
CA THR A 641 17.03 -5.43 23.76
C THR A 641 18.32 -6.22 23.48
N PRO A 642 18.31 -7.56 23.59
CA PRO A 642 19.47 -8.39 23.25
C PRO A 642 19.84 -8.41 21.76
N PHE A 643 19.02 -7.85 20.90
CA PHE A 643 19.14 -7.96 19.44
C PHE A 643 18.97 -6.60 18.75
N GLY A 644 19.46 -6.49 17.52
CA GLY A 644 18.91 -5.68 16.45
C GLY A 644 18.14 -6.56 15.47
N ALA A 645 17.50 -5.99 14.47
CA ALA A 645 16.83 -6.75 13.42
C ALA A 645 17.29 -6.31 12.04
N MET A 646 17.70 -7.27 11.21
CA MET A 646 17.96 -7.04 9.79
C MET A 646 16.65 -7.14 9.02
N ARG A 647 16.43 -6.19 8.10
CA ARG A 647 15.25 -6.16 7.24
C ARG A 647 15.67 -5.97 5.78
N GLU A 648 15.18 -6.82 4.92
CA GLU A 648 15.44 -6.76 3.48
C GLU A 648 14.13 -7.01 2.74
N ARG A 649 13.88 -6.28 1.66
CA ARG A 649 12.75 -6.61 0.79
C ARG A 649 13.03 -7.92 0.07
N PHE A 650 12.01 -8.76 -0.03
CA PHE A 650 12.12 -10.03 -0.75
C PHE A 650 12.03 -9.80 -2.25
N LEU A 651 13.16 -9.39 -2.83
CA LEU A 651 13.32 -9.06 -4.24
C LEU A 651 14.39 -9.93 -4.88
N SER A 652 14.26 -10.10 -6.19
CA SER A 652 15.31 -10.67 -7.04
C SER A 652 16.48 -9.69 -7.21
N PRO A 653 17.62 -10.14 -7.74
CA PRO A 653 18.72 -9.25 -8.10
C PRO A 653 18.33 -8.16 -9.11
N LEU A 654 17.25 -8.33 -9.86
CA LEU A 654 16.70 -7.32 -10.76
C LEU A 654 15.80 -6.29 -10.06
N GLY A 655 15.62 -6.39 -8.73
CA GLY A 655 14.75 -5.51 -7.96
C GLY A 655 13.25 -5.80 -8.15
N ILE A 656 12.91 -7.00 -8.59
CA ILE A 656 11.52 -7.43 -8.83
C ILE A 656 11.06 -8.27 -7.64
N PRO A 657 9.80 -8.13 -7.16
CA PRO A 657 9.28 -9.01 -6.11
C PRO A 657 9.40 -10.49 -6.48
N CYS A 658 9.88 -11.31 -5.56
CA CYS A 658 10.14 -12.72 -5.79
C CYS A 658 8.88 -13.60 -5.83
N GLN A 659 7.74 -13.12 -5.35
CA GLN A 659 6.47 -13.85 -5.50
C GLN A 659 5.76 -13.44 -6.81
N LYS A 660 4.90 -14.33 -7.28
CA LYS A 660 4.11 -14.10 -8.50
C LYS A 660 3.23 -12.85 -8.39
N PRO A 661 3.05 -12.10 -9.50
CA PRO A 661 2.11 -10.96 -9.51
C PRO A 661 0.63 -11.44 -9.39
N PRO A 662 -0.30 -10.51 -9.08
CA PRO A 662 -0.10 -9.06 -9.02
C PRO A 662 0.59 -8.61 -7.74
N PHE A 663 1.32 -7.48 -7.83
CA PHE A 663 2.00 -6.88 -6.67
C PHE A 663 1.12 -5.84 -5.95
N GLY A 664 -0.03 -5.55 -6.49
CA GLY A 664 -1.07 -4.72 -5.91
C GLY A 664 -2.39 -4.85 -6.67
N THR A 665 -3.49 -4.75 -5.92
CA THR A 665 -4.84 -4.88 -6.45
C THR A 665 -5.77 -3.81 -5.89
N MET A 666 -6.91 -3.64 -6.56
CA MET A 666 -8.10 -3.00 -6.01
C MET A 666 -9.18 -4.07 -5.85
N SER A 667 -9.86 -4.04 -4.72
CA SER A 667 -10.86 -5.03 -4.35
C SER A 667 -12.16 -4.35 -3.93
N ALA A 668 -13.29 -4.97 -4.24
CA ALA A 668 -14.59 -4.65 -3.67
C ALA A 668 -15.06 -5.79 -2.76
N VAL A 669 -15.47 -5.43 -1.57
CA VAL A 669 -15.98 -6.36 -0.54
C VAL A 669 -17.41 -5.99 -0.20
N ASP A 670 -18.31 -6.95 -0.29
CA ASP A 670 -19.68 -6.80 0.20
C ASP A 670 -19.70 -7.00 1.73
N LEU A 671 -20.00 -5.92 2.45
CA LEU A 671 -20.04 -5.93 3.91
C LEU A 671 -21.21 -6.75 4.48
N LYS A 672 -22.29 -6.97 3.72
CA LYS A 672 -23.43 -7.78 4.17
C LYS A 672 -23.09 -9.27 4.20
N THR A 673 -22.34 -9.72 3.21
CA THR A 673 -22.03 -11.14 3.01
C THR A 673 -20.61 -11.51 3.45
N GLY A 674 -19.73 -10.51 3.66
CA GLY A 674 -18.31 -10.74 3.91
C GLY A 674 -17.58 -11.36 2.73
N LYS A 675 -18.06 -11.14 1.49
CA LYS A 675 -17.47 -11.75 0.29
C LYS A 675 -16.79 -10.73 -0.59
N LEU A 676 -15.75 -11.20 -1.24
CA LEU A 676 -15.08 -10.46 -2.30
C LEU A 676 -15.96 -10.46 -3.56
N VAL A 677 -16.37 -9.28 -4.02
CA VAL A 677 -17.22 -9.09 -5.19
C VAL A 677 -16.40 -9.11 -6.46
N TRP A 678 -15.30 -8.33 -6.46
CA TRP A 678 -14.32 -8.33 -7.54
C TRP A 678 -12.94 -7.94 -7.03
N GLN A 679 -11.91 -8.37 -7.74
CA GLN A 679 -10.54 -8.01 -7.48
C GLN A 679 -9.78 -7.89 -8.79
N VAL A 680 -9.12 -6.75 -9.02
CA VAL A 680 -8.39 -6.45 -10.25
C VAL A 680 -6.97 -5.99 -9.95
N PRO A 681 -5.97 -6.36 -10.77
CA PRO A 681 -4.64 -5.77 -10.70
C PRO A 681 -4.72 -4.26 -10.98
N VAL A 682 -3.94 -3.45 -10.27
CA VAL A 682 -3.88 -1.99 -10.47
C VAL A 682 -2.45 -1.54 -10.66
N GLY A 683 -2.21 -0.73 -11.70
CA GLY A 683 -0.91 -0.20 -12.04
C GLY A 683 -0.12 -1.03 -13.05
N THR A 684 0.77 -0.34 -13.74
CA THR A 684 1.60 -0.87 -14.82
C THR A 684 3.08 -0.63 -14.55
N VAL A 685 3.97 -1.27 -15.31
CA VAL A 685 5.41 -1.05 -15.26
C VAL A 685 5.88 0.07 -16.20
N GLU A 686 4.97 0.92 -16.67
CA GLU A 686 5.31 1.98 -17.66
C GLU A 686 6.41 2.91 -17.14
N ASP A 687 6.35 3.30 -15.87
CA ASP A 687 7.28 4.25 -15.25
C ASP A 687 8.30 3.62 -14.31
N THR A 688 8.36 2.29 -14.28
CA THR A 688 9.32 1.52 -13.50
C THR A 688 9.72 0.25 -14.23
N GLY A 689 10.58 -0.56 -13.63
CA GLY A 689 10.99 -1.83 -14.21
C GLY A 689 12.24 -2.41 -13.55
N PRO A 690 12.77 -3.50 -14.11
CA PRO A 690 13.98 -4.15 -13.60
C PRO A 690 15.13 -3.15 -13.45
N LEU A 691 15.85 -3.23 -12.33
CA LEU A 691 16.98 -2.34 -11.98
C LEU A 691 16.62 -0.84 -11.99
N GLY A 692 15.34 -0.50 -11.83
CA GLY A 692 14.85 0.89 -11.91
C GLY A 692 14.77 1.45 -13.34
N ILE A 693 14.97 0.65 -14.36
CA ILE A 693 14.87 1.06 -15.75
C ILE A 693 13.41 1.06 -16.18
N ARG A 694 12.91 2.22 -16.62
CA ARG A 694 11.51 2.35 -17.06
C ARG A 694 11.25 1.49 -18.28
N MET A 695 10.20 0.71 -18.22
CA MET A 695 9.81 -0.17 -19.31
C MET A 695 9.17 0.59 -20.50
N HIS A 696 8.55 1.74 -20.23
CA HIS A 696 7.75 2.50 -21.20
C HIS A 696 6.65 1.67 -21.88
N MET A 697 6.24 0.59 -21.24
CA MET A 697 5.18 -0.31 -21.68
C MET A 697 4.11 -0.41 -20.61
N PRO A 698 2.83 -0.13 -20.94
CA PRO A 698 1.73 -0.15 -19.97
C PRO A 698 1.27 -1.59 -19.68
N ILE A 699 2.17 -2.44 -19.19
CA ILE A 699 1.87 -3.83 -18.84
C ILE A 699 1.14 -3.86 -17.51
N PRO A 700 -0.14 -4.29 -17.46
CA PRO A 700 -1.00 -4.24 -16.28
C PRO A 700 -0.74 -5.41 -15.33
N ILE A 701 0.48 -5.50 -14.81
CA ILE A 701 0.91 -6.58 -13.92
C ILE A 701 0.35 -6.43 -12.49
N GLY A 702 -0.14 -5.23 -12.15
CA GLY A 702 -0.49 -4.86 -10.77
C GLY A 702 0.76 -4.48 -9.98
N MET A 703 0.90 -3.19 -9.66
CA MET A 703 2.05 -2.64 -8.94
C MET A 703 1.69 -2.39 -7.48
N PRO A 704 2.66 -2.37 -6.56
CA PRO A 704 2.40 -1.99 -5.17
C PRO A 704 1.64 -0.67 -5.09
N THR A 705 0.54 -0.67 -4.34
CA THR A 705 -0.32 0.50 -4.19
C THR A 705 -0.10 1.17 -2.85
N LEU A 706 -0.18 2.49 -2.83
CA LEU A 706 -0.17 3.29 -1.61
C LEU A 706 -0.92 4.60 -1.87
N GLY A 707 -1.84 4.96 -0.99
CA GLY A 707 -2.72 6.11 -1.16
C GLY A 707 -4.18 5.71 -1.02
N ALA A 708 -5.06 6.71 -1.03
CA ALA A 708 -6.47 6.52 -0.80
C ALA A 708 -7.28 6.47 -2.10
N SER A 709 -8.45 5.84 -2.04
CA SER A 709 -9.47 5.87 -3.08
C SER A 709 -10.60 6.85 -2.75
N LEU A 710 -11.43 7.16 -3.74
CA LEU A 710 -12.64 7.97 -3.64
C LEU A 710 -13.77 7.26 -4.36
N ALA A 711 -14.85 6.95 -3.68
CA ALA A 711 -16.08 6.44 -4.27
C ALA A 711 -17.11 7.56 -4.44
N THR A 712 -17.86 7.55 -5.54
CA THR A 712 -18.96 8.50 -5.80
C THR A 712 -20.29 7.77 -5.96
N GLN A 713 -21.37 8.47 -5.69
CA GLN A 713 -22.73 7.90 -5.85
C GLN A 713 -23.06 7.53 -7.30
N SER A 714 -22.35 8.12 -8.26
CA SER A 714 -22.48 7.78 -9.69
C SER A 714 -21.89 6.41 -10.07
N GLY A 715 -21.32 5.68 -9.12
CA GLY A 715 -20.73 4.37 -9.34
C GLY A 715 -19.30 4.43 -9.90
N LEU A 716 -18.55 5.49 -9.60
CA LEU A 716 -17.14 5.65 -9.94
C LEU A 716 -16.25 5.50 -8.72
N LEU A 717 -15.10 4.87 -8.92
CA LEU A 717 -14.03 4.75 -7.94
C LEU A 717 -12.75 5.37 -8.52
N PHE A 718 -12.28 6.48 -7.93
CA PHE A 718 -11.06 7.16 -8.36
C PHE A 718 -9.86 6.73 -7.51
N PHE A 719 -8.72 6.51 -8.16
CA PHE A 719 -7.49 6.10 -7.50
C PHE A 719 -6.23 6.46 -8.30
N ALA A 720 -5.16 6.88 -7.62
CA ALA A 720 -3.90 7.28 -8.26
C ALA A 720 -2.65 6.69 -7.56
N GLY A 721 -2.81 5.90 -6.52
CA GLY A 721 -1.73 5.43 -5.66
C GLY A 721 -0.92 4.26 -6.22
N THR A 722 -0.51 4.29 -7.49
CA THR A 722 0.32 3.27 -8.15
C THR A 722 1.71 3.80 -8.50
N GLN A 723 2.59 2.92 -8.99
CA GLN A 723 3.94 3.29 -9.40
C GLN A 723 3.97 3.99 -10.77
N ASP A 724 2.95 3.84 -11.57
CA ASP A 724 2.76 4.57 -12.81
C ASP A 724 2.02 5.90 -12.58
N PHE A 725 2.14 6.82 -13.53
CA PHE A 725 1.68 8.21 -13.35
C PHE A 725 0.26 8.40 -13.87
N TYR A 726 -0.72 7.69 -13.27
CA TYR A 726 -2.11 7.80 -13.69
C TYR A 726 -3.09 8.02 -12.55
N LEU A 727 -4.00 8.98 -12.75
CA LEU A 727 -5.29 8.97 -12.05
C LEU A 727 -6.27 8.12 -12.86
N ARG A 728 -6.93 7.16 -12.21
CA ARG A 728 -7.86 6.22 -12.83
C ARG A 728 -9.25 6.36 -12.26
N ALA A 729 -10.25 6.05 -13.09
CA ALA A 729 -11.62 5.81 -12.66
C ALA A 729 -12.03 4.37 -13.00
N PHE A 730 -12.54 3.66 -12.00
CA PHE A 730 -13.04 2.30 -12.12
C PHE A 730 -14.58 2.31 -11.99
N ASP A 731 -15.23 1.38 -12.66
CA ASP A 731 -16.62 1.05 -12.39
C ASP A 731 -16.72 0.28 -11.06
N THR A 732 -17.44 0.84 -10.08
CA THR A 732 -17.63 0.22 -8.76
C THR A 732 -18.29 -1.16 -8.82
N ALA A 733 -19.07 -1.44 -9.87
CA ALA A 733 -19.78 -2.70 -10.01
C ALA A 733 -18.88 -3.90 -10.33
N ASN A 734 -17.75 -3.68 -11.04
CA ASN A 734 -16.96 -4.78 -11.59
C ASN A 734 -15.44 -4.53 -11.63
N GLY A 735 -14.99 -3.37 -11.17
CA GLY A 735 -13.56 -3.01 -11.15
C GLY A 735 -12.94 -2.71 -12.51
N LYS A 736 -13.75 -2.56 -13.57
CA LYS A 736 -13.25 -2.22 -14.90
C LYS A 736 -12.73 -0.79 -14.89
N GLU A 737 -11.49 -0.57 -15.34
CA GLU A 737 -10.94 0.76 -15.62
C GLU A 737 -11.70 1.34 -16.83
N ILE A 738 -12.38 2.45 -16.63
CA ILE A 738 -13.21 3.10 -17.65
C ILE A 738 -12.66 4.45 -18.09
N TRP A 739 -11.74 5.01 -17.33
CA TRP A 739 -11.03 6.24 -17.67
C TRP A 739 -9.70 6.30 -16.92
N LYS A 740 -8.72 6.94 -17.54
CA LYS A 740 -7.47 7.35 -16.88
C LYS A 740 -6.90 8.60 -17.52
N SER A 741 -6.16 9.36 -16.72
CA SER A 741 -5.41 10.54 -17.17
C SER A 741 -3.98 10.47 -16.70
N ARG A 742 -3.05 10.81 -17.59
CA ARG A 742 -1.64 10.87 -17.29
C ARG A 742 -1.35 12.07 -16.37
N LEU A 743 -0.66 11.81 -15.25
CA LEU A 743 -0.15 12.82 -14.36
C LEU A 743 1.29 13.20 -14.74
N PRO A 744 1.77 14.41 -14.40
CA PRO A 744 3.17 14.80 -14.64
C PRO A 744 4.17 13.91 -13.89
N VAL A 745 3.83 13.49 -12.68
CA VAL A 745 4.55 12.55 -11.81
C VAL A 745 3.54 11.64 -11.13
N GLY A 746 3.99 10.57 -10.48
CA GLY A 746 3.10 9.70 -9.71
C GLY A 746 2.44 10.39 -8.52
N SER A 747 1.50 9.71 -7.89
CA SER A 747 0.79 10.19 -6.69
C SER A 747 0.70 9.10 -5.62
N GLN A 748 0.71 9.55 -4.37
CA GLN A 748 0.30 8.75 -3.20
C GLN A 748 -0.90 9.40 -2.49
N SER A 749 -1.35 10.57 -2.96
CA SER A 749 -2.41 11.35 -2.34
C SER A 749 -3.77 10.71 -2.53
N GLY A 750 -4.73 11.10 -1.69
CA GLY A 750 -6.13 10.69 -1.85
C GLY A 750 -6.87 11.66 -2.77
N PRO A 751 -7.51 11.18 -3.84
CA PRO A 751 -8.42 12.03 -4.60
C PRO A 751 -9.62 12.43 -3.75
N MET A 752 -10.17 13.64 -4.04
CA MET A 752 -11.40 14.12 -3.43
C MET A 752 -12.24 14.85 -4.49
N THR A 753 -13.50 15.13 -4.17
CA THR A 753 -14.43 15.77 -5.11
C THR A 753 -15.38 16.72 -4.39
N TYR A 754 -15.76 17.75 -5.10
CA TYR A 754 -16.75 18.76 -4.65
C TYR A 754 -17.50 19.34 -5.83
N VAL A 755 -18.60 20.03 -5.53
CA VAL A 755 -19.31 20.92 -6.48
C VAL A 755 -19.02 22.37 -6.06
N SER A 756 -18.54 23.17 -7.01
CA SER A 756 -18.30 24.60 -6.75
C SER A 756 -19.62 25.30 -6.42
N PRO A 757 -19.69 26.03 -5.30
CA PRO A 757 -20.89 26.78 -4.96
C PRO A 757 -21.14 27.99 -5.90
N LYS A 758 -20.11 28.42 -6.66
CA LYS A 758 -20.20 29.55 -7.60
C LYS A 758 -20.68 29.11 -8.97
N THR A 759 -20.10 28.01 -9.49
CA THR A 759 -20.33 27.58 -10.88
C THR A 759 -21.25 26.38 -10.99
N GLY A 760 -21.50 25.66 -9.88
CA GLY A 760 -22.26 24.39 -9.89
C GLY A 760 -21.51 23.24 -10.56
N LYS A 761 -20.23 23.43 -10.92
CA LYS A 761 -19.40 22.44 -11.61
C LYS A 761 -18.77 21.46 -10.60
N GLN A 762 -18.82 20.18 -10.89
CA GLN A 762 -18.13 19.16 -10.10
C GLN A 762 -16.67 19.05 -10.52
N TYR A 763 -15.77 18.99 -9.54
CA TYR A 763 -14.33 18.80 -9.74
C TYR A 763 -13.85 17.52 -9.03
N ILE A 764 -12.86 16.86 -9.66
CA ILE A 764 -12.04 15.81 -9.02
C ILE A 764 -10.65 16.41 -8.81
N ILE A 765 -10.14 16.35 -7.60
CA ILE A 765 -8.84 16.90 -7.21
C ILE A 765 -7.88 15.77 -6.87
N ILE A 766 -6.64 15.91 -7.32
CA ILE A 766 -5.53 15.03 -6.94
C ILE A 766 -4.24 15.84 -6.76
N ASN A 767 -3.48 15.55 -5.71
CA ASN A 767 -2.10 15.98 -5.59
C ASN A 767 -1.17 14.98 -6.30
N ALA A 768 -0.19 15.47 -7.03
CA ALA A 768 0.82 14.66 -7.68
C ALA A 768 2.21 15.12 -7.24
N GLY A 769 2.74 14.51 -6.20
CA GLY A 769 4.05 14.80 -5.62
C GLY A 769 5.12 13.77 -5.96
N GLY A 770 4.74 12.66 -6.54
CA GLY A 770 5.60 11.52 -6.89
C GLY A 770 5.15 10.22 -6.25
N ALA A 771 5.32 9.11 -6.94
CA ALA A 771 5.13 7.77 -6.37
C ALA A 771 6.31 7.42 -5.46
N ARG A 772 6.04 6.59 -4.44
CA ARG A 772 7.09 6.13 -3.51
C ARG A 772 8.21 5.43 -4.29
N GLN A 773 9.46 5.77 -3.97
CA GLN A 773 10.67 5.26 -4.61
C GLN A 773 10.84 5.62 -6.09
N SER A 774 9.95 6.42 -6.67
CA SER A 774 10.20 7.03 -7.97
C SER A 774 11.18 8.21 -7.81
N PRO A 775 12.13 8.42 -8.73
CA PRO A 775 12.97 9.60 -8.73
C PRO A 775 12.20 10.87 -9.17
N ASP A 776 11.04 10.71 -9.80
CA ASP A 776 10.25 11.81 -10.30
C ASP A 776 9.41 12.43 -9.18
N ARG A 777 9.62 13.70 -8.96
CA ARG A 777 8.97 14.49 -7.93
C ARG A 777 8.31 15.72 -8.52
N GLY A 778 7.25 16.16 -7.88
CA GLY A 778 6.48 17.33 -8.26
C GLY A 778 5.74 17.93 -7.08
N ASP A 779 5.04 19.02 -7.35
CA ASP A 779 4.27 19.77 -6.37
C ASP A 779 2.89 20.16 -6.92
N TYR A 780 2.35 19.30 -7.77
CA TYR A 780 1.14 19.57 -8.53
C TYR A 780 -0.12 19.32 -7.70
N ILE A 781 -1.10 20.23 -7.83
CA ILE A 781 -2.50 20.06 -7.45
C ILE A 781 -3.29 20.18 -8.73
N ILE A 782 -3.98 19.12 -9.13
CA ILE A 782 -4.63 19.03 -10.43
C ILE A 782 -6.13 18.85 -10.23
N ALA A 783 -6.91 19.71 -10.86
CA ALA A 783 -8.36 19.62 -10.90
C ALA A 783 -8.84 19.15 -12.27
N TYR A 784 -9.74 18.17 -12.24
CA TYR A 784 -10.44 17.68 -13.43
C TYR A 784 -11.92 18.06 -13.37
N ALA A 785 -12.49 18.42 -14.50
CA ALA A 785 -13.91 18.70 -14.65
C ALA A 785 -14.39 18.31 -16.04
N LEU A 786 -15.71 18.23 -16.20
CA LEU A 786 -16.32 18.11 -17.53
C LEU A 786 -16.13 19.43 -18.31
N PRO A 787 -16.00 19.37 -19.66
CA PRO A 787 -15.93 20.57 -20.48
C PRO A 787 -17.21 21.40 -20.33
N ASP A 788 -17.09 22.70 -20.53
CA ASP A 788 -18.24 23.58 -20.61
C ASP A 788 -19.06 23.22 -21.84
N HIS A 789 -20.35 23.02 -21.67
CA HIS A 789 -21.26 22.90 -22.80
C HIS A 789 -21.39 24.31 -23.41
N HIS A 790 -20.84 24.51 -24.58
CA HIS A 790 -21.04 25.70 -25.42
C HIS A 790 -22.39 25.63 -26.14
#